data_ec9b93cb8feaef10adb90d300c9a9c1c
#
_entry.id   ec9b93cb8feaef10adb90d300c9a9c1c
#
_cell.length_a   1.000
_cell.length_b   1.000
_cell.length_c   1.000
_cell.angle_alpha   90.00
_cell.angle_beta   90.00
_cell.angle_gamma   90.00
#
_symmetry.space_group_name_H-M   'P 1'
#
loop_
_entity.id
_entity.type
_entity.pdbx_description
1 polymer ?
#
loop_
_entity_poly.entity_id
_entity_poly.type
_entity_poly.pdbx_seq_one_letter_code
_entity_poly.pdbx_strand_id
1 'polypeptide(L)'
;LLNAVNPAIGGVLIRGEKGTAKSTAVRALAALLPEIDVVEGCPHACLPDQPESYCEGCRQLGSRLRAARRRVRVVNLPLNATEDRVVGGIDFSLAIQKGQRALQPGLLADAHRGILYVDEVNLLDDHIVDIVLDAAASGENIIEREGISFCHPSRFILVGTMNPEEGELRPQLLDRFGLCVETAGAESPDDRVTLMQRREEFDNDPAAFMRAIAEKNQAIARRIETGRENLPGVRMPRHLRSFIGELCTENNVAGHRADLVMEQAALAVAALASANEVTVDHIRQVAPMVLVHRRREAQPPPPPPPPPPEDSQDNEDNEPPQEDPPPEEEQPPEQQEGQEKEQPQSSQPDQSPGENQSEPDQATPQPQSAEDRIFEIGATFKVKPLSVPKDRLFRRGSGRRSRTRVSQKQGRYVKSCMNRQHGDIALDATLRAAAPYQKSRSNGNGNGLCVKLTDTDIREKIREKRIGNYLFFAVDASGSMGARGRMAASKGAVMSLLLDAYQKRDRVSMISFRRNEAIVNLPPTTSVDLAGKLLGELPVGGRTPLSAGLAKTFEQVRNMLLKDPSARPIVILITDGKSNVALGEGKPVDEAMRLATAMGRDERIQHIVVDTEEAGLVTFGLAQRLAAALQARYFKIDDLKAQSLVNIVKGQQL
;
A
#
# COMPACT_ATOMS: atom_id res chain seq x y z
N LEU A 1 -22.61 -11.67 -11.48
CA LEU A 1 -23.19 -12.71 -12.34
C LEU A 1 -22.18 -13.28 -13.33
N LEU A 2 -21.43 -12.44 -14.08
CA LEU A 2 -20.44 -12.90 -15.06
C LEU A 2 -19.44 -13.90 -14.49
N ASN A 3 -18.86 -13.57 -13.32
CA ASN A 3 -17.92 -14.46 -12.64
C ASN A 3 -18.59 -15.74 -12.08
N ALA A 4 -19.90 -15.69 -11.84
CA ALA A 4 -20.67 -16.87 -11.47
C ALA A 4 -20.89 -17.83 -12.64
N VAL A 5 -21.00 -17.30 -13.87
CA VAL A 5 -21.11 -18.09 -15.11
C VAL A 5 -19.74 -18.62 -15.52
N ASN A 6 -18.73 -17.77 -15.52
CA ASN A 6 -17.36 -18.11 -15.92
C ASN A 6 -16.33 -17.76 -14.83
N PRO A 7 -15.96 -18.72 -13.97
CA PRO A 7 -14.94 -18.50 -12.94
C PRO A 7 -13.54 -18.15 -13.46
N ALA A 8 -13.24 -18.46 -14.74
CA ALA A 8 -11.97 -18.13 -15.37
C ALA A 8 -11.69 -16.62 -15.49
N ILE A 9 -12.70 -15.77 -15.26
CA ILE A 9 -12.57 -14.31 -15.16
C ILE A 9 -11.61 -13.90 -14.03
N GLY A 10 -11.51 -14.70 -12.96
CA GLY A 10 -10.49 -14.49 -11.92
C GLY A 10 -10.90 -13.62 -10.74
N GLY A 11 -12.19 -13.35 -10.56
CA GLY A 11 -12.70 -12.63 -9.39
C GLY A 11 -13.23 -11.23 -9.67
N VAL A 12 -13.97 -10.69 -8.71
CA VAL A 12 -14.61 -9.37 -8.80
C VAL A 12 -14.22 -8.53 -7.59
N LEU A 13 -13.77 -7.32 -7.83
CA LEU A 13 -13.57 -6.29 -6.82
C LEU A 13 -14.73 -5.29 -6.87
N ILE A 14 -15.43 -5.11 -5.75
CA ILE A 14 -16.48 -4.11 -5.60
C ILE A 14 -15.92 -2.94 -4.80
N ARG A 15 -15.71 -1.82 -5.48
CA ARG A 15 -15.15 -0.59 -4.94
C ARG A 15 -16.27 0.38 -4.61
N GLY A 16 -16.26 1.01 -3.43
CA GLY A 16 -17.28 2.02 -3.08
C GLY A 16 -17.38 2.31 -1.59
N GLU A 17 -18.17 3.31 -1.27
CA GLU A 17 -18.37 3.84 0.08
C GLU A 17 -19.03 2.83 1.03
N LYS A 18 -18.91 3.08 2.33
CA LYS A 18 -19.62 2.30 3.35
C LYS A 18 -21.14 2.45 3.21
N GLY A 19 -21.85 1.37 3.51
CA GLY A 19 -23.33 1.41 3.50
C GLY A 19 -23.98 1.16 2.13
N THR A 20 -23.24 0.93 1.05
CA THR A 20 -23.77 0.64 -0.29
C THR A 20 -24.20 -0.83 -0.51
N ALA A 21 -24.51 -1.57 0.56
CA ALA A 21 -25.03 -2.94 0.56
C ALA A 21 -24.17 -3.99 -0.16
N LYS A 22 -22.85 -3.76 -0.32
CA LYS A 22 -21.93 -4.67 -1.00
C LYS A 22 -21.96 -6.10 -0.43
N SER A 23 -21.83 -6.24 0.88
CA SER A 23 -21.84 -7.55 1.58
C SER A 23 -23.19 -8.26 1.46
N THR A 24 -24.29 -7.51 1.45
CA THR A 24 -25.66 -8.04 1.26
C THR A 24 -25.82 -8.61 -0.15
N ALA A 25 -25.32 -7.90 -1.17
CA ALA A 25 -25.37 -8.34 -2.56
C ALA A 25 -24.61 -9.66 -2.79
N VAL A 26 -23.43 -9.81 -2.16
CA VAL A 26 -22.64 -11.04 -2.27
C VAL A 26 -23.34 -12.24 -1.64
N ARG A 27 -23.96 -12.05 -0.47
CA ARG A 27 -24.75 -13.11 0.19
C ARG A 27 -26.00 -13.47 -0.61
N ALA A 28 -26.68 -12.49 -1.20
CA ALA A 28 -27.82 -12.73 -2.07
C ALA A 28 -27.42 -13.50 -3.33
N LEU A 29 -26.24 -13.23 -3.91
CA LEU A 29 -25.73 -13.97 -5.06
C LEU A 29 -25.63 -15.48 -4.77
N ALA A 30 -25.17 -15.87 -3.59
CA ALA A 30 -25.05 -17.28 -3.23
C ALA A 30 -26.41 -18.02 -3.24
N ALA A 31 -27.48 -17.31 -2.83
CA ALA A 31 -28.82 -17.87 -2.86
C ALA A 31 -29.40 -18.03 -4.29
N LEU A 32 -28.80 -17.33 -5.27
CA LEU A 32 -29.19 -17.40 -6.69
C LEU A 32 -28.41 -18.49 -7.46
N LEU A 33 -27.32 -19.02 -6.89
CA LEU A 33 -26.54 -20.06 -7.53
C LEU A 33 -27.24 -21.42 -7.41
N PRO A 34 -27.18 -22.26 -8.48
CA PRO A 34 -27.75 -23.60 -8.42
C PRO A 34 -27.06 -24.46 -7.37
N GLU A 35 -27.78 -25.45 -6.86
CA GLU A 35 -27.20 -26.46 -5.98
C GLU A 35 -26.11 -27.25 -6.72
N ILE A 36 -25.10 -27.68 -5.99
CA ILE A 36 -23.97 -28.44 -6.53
C ILE A 36 -24.00 -29.87 -6.01
N ASP A 37 -23.71 -30.82 -6.91
CA ASP A 37 -23.50 -32.21 -6.53
C ASP A 37 -22.10 -32.38 -5.91
N VAL A 38 -22.04 -33.00 -4.75
CA VAL A 38 -20.82 -33.21 -3.97
C VAL A 38 -20.79 -34.61 -3.39
N VAL A 39 -19.60 -35.09 -3.07
CA VAL A 39 -19.45 -36.29 -2.26
C VAL A 39 -19.85 -35.97 -0.83
N GLU A 40 -20.76 -36.79 -0.25
CA GLU A 40 -21.26 -36.63 1.12
C GLU A 40 -20.10 -36.65 2.12
N GLY A 41 -20.05 -35.66 3.03
CA GLY A 41 -19.00 -35.55 4.05
C GLY A 41 -17.62 -35.13 3.55
N CYS A 42 -17.43 -34.90 2.27
CA CYS A 42 -16.14 -34.44 1.73
C CYS A 42 -15.89 -32.95 2.06
N PRO A 43 -14.77 -32.60 2.75
CA PRO A 43 -14.43 -31.23 3.05
C PRO A 43 -14.07 -30.42 1.78
N HIS A 44 -13.55 -31.08 0.76
CA HIS A 44 -13.14 -30.46 -0.51
C HIS A 44 -14.24 -30.43 -1.57
N ALA A 45 -15.48 -30.79 -1.24
CA ALA A 45 -16.62 -30.80 -2.18
C ALA A 45 -16.34 -31.48 -3.53
N CYS A 46 -15.65 -32.61 -3.51
CA CYS A 46 -15.34 -33.39 -4.71
C CYS A 46 -16.61 -33.71 -5.52
N LEU A 47 -16.49 -33.71 -6.85
CA LEU A 47 -17.55 -34.11 -7.76
C LEU A 47 -17.71 -35.64 -7.72
N PRO A 48 -18.94 -36.17 -7.54
CA PRO A 48 -19.17 -37.63 -7.51
C PRO A 48 -18.79 -38.34 -8.80
N ASP A 49 -18.93 -37.66 -9.95
CA ASP A 49 -18.77 -38.23 -11.28
C ASP A 49 -17.37 -38.02 -11.89
N GLN A 50 -16.44 -37.40 -11.15
CA GLN A 50 -15.08 -37.14 -11.62
C GLN A 50 -14.02 -37.72 -10.68
N PRO A 51 -13.70 -39.02 -10.78
CA PRO A 51 -12.72 -39.69 -9.92
C PRO A 51 -11.31 -39.07 -9.98
N GLU A 52 -10.97 -38.44 -11.11
CA GLU A 52 -9.67 -37.79 -11.33
C GLU A 52 -9.47 -36.58 -10.39
N SER A 53 -10.56 -35.89 -10.04
CA SER A 53 -10.57 -34.71 -9.17
C SER A 53 -10.72 -35.03 -7.68
N TYR A 54 -10.76 -36.31 -7.29
CA TYR A 54 -10.97 -36.71 -5.90
C TYR A 54 -9.80 -36.31 -5.02
N CYS A 55 -10.11 -35.73 -3.84
CA CYS A 55 -9.14 -35.60 -2.78
C CYS A 55 -8.71 -36.98 -2.27
N GLU A 56 -7.63 -37.05 -1.52
CA GLU A 56 -7.06 -38.29 -1.02
C GLU A 56 -8.08 -39.11 -0.19
N GLY A 57 -8.87 -38.45 0.66
CA GLY A 57 -9.93 -39.10 1.43
C GLY A 57 -11.02 -39.72 0.55
N CYS A 58 -11.44 -39.06 -0.52
CA CYS A 58 -12.42 -39.61 -1.46
C CYS A 58 -11.83 -40.76 -2.28
N ARG A 59 -10.55 -40.70 -2.66
CA ARG A 59 -9.88 -41.82 -3.35
C ARG A 59 -9.81 -43.08 -2.49
N GLN A 60 -9.57 -42.93 -1.19
CA GLN A 60 -9.53 -44.05 -0.24
C GLN A 60 -10.91 -44.69 -0.03
N LEU A 61 -12.00 -43.91 -0.11
CA LEU A 61 -13.37 -44.41 0.02
C LEU A 61 -13.85 -45.20 -1.21
N GLY A 62 -13.30 -44.92 -2.39
CA GLY A 62 -13.58 -45.64 -3.64
C GLY A 62 -15.08 -45.74 -3.97
N SER A 63 -15.61 -46.96 -4.15
CA SER A 63 -17.02 -47.22 -4.49
C SER A 63 -18.04 -46.98 -3.38
N ARG A 64 -17.61 -46.58 -2.18
CA ARG A 64 -18.50 -46.28 -1.03
C ARG A 64 -18.94 -44.81 -1.00
N LEU A 65 -18.59 -44.04 -1.99
CA LEU A 65 -18.96 -42.62 -2.07
C LEU A 65 -20.47 -42.47 -2.31
N ARG A 66 -21.09 -41.56 -1.54
CA ARG A 66 -22.48 -41.17 -1.73
C ARG A 66 -22.51 -39.75 -2.31
N ALA A 67 -23.33 -39.54 -3.31
CA ALA A 67 -23.59 -38.21 -3.86
C ALA A 67 -24.64 -37.50 -2.99
N ALA A 68 -24.42 -36.21 -2.74
CA ALA A 68 -25.36 -35.33 -2.05
C ALA A 68 -25.45 -34.00 -2.79
N ARG A 69 -26.63 -33.39 -2.76
CA ARG A 69 -26.81 -32.01 -3.24
C ARG A 69 -26.69 -31.03 -2.10
N ARG A 70 -25.98 -29.94 -2.32
CA ARG A 70 -25.89 -28.84 -1.35
C ARG A 70 -25.90 -27.48 -2.02
N ARG A 71 -26.35 -26.47 -1.28
CA ARG A 71 -26.22 -25.07 -1.70
C ARG A 71 -24.76 -24.64 -1.74
N VAL A 72 -24.47 -23.69 -2.63
CA VAL A 72 -23.15 -23.06 -2.74
C VAL A 72 -22.82 -22.33 -1.43
N ARG A 73 -21.67 -22.62 -0.84
CA ARG A 73 -21.21 -21.99 0.40
C ARG A 73 -20.59 -20.62 0.12
N VAL A 74 -20.84 -19.67 1.03
CA VAL A 74 -20.08 -18.42 1.12
C VAL A 74 -19.11 -18.55 2.29
N VAL A 75 -17.84 -18.54 1.98
CA VAL A 75 -16.77 -18.58 2.98
C VAL A 75 -16.24 -17.16 3.16
N ASN A 76 -16.42 -16.62 4.37
CA ASN A 76 -15.88 -15.29 4.69
C ASN A 76 -14.42 -15.41 5.12
N LEU A 77 -13.55 -14.63 4.53
CA LEU A 77 -12.15 -14.51 4.95
C LEU A 77 -12.03 -13.42 6.02
N PRO A 78 -11.74 -13.76 7.29
CA PRO A 78 -11.57 -12.76 8.34
C PRO A 78 -10.32 -11.90 8.11
N LEU A 79 -10.37 -10.61 8.42
CA LEU A 79 -9.23 -9.68 8.32
C LEU A 79 -8.00 -10.15 9.12
N ASN A 80 -8.24 -10.90 10.20
CA ASN A 80 -7.18 -11.43 11.07
C ASN A 80 -6.83 -12.90 10.74
N ALA A 81 -7.16 -13.38 9.55
CA ALA A 81 -6.84 -14.75 9.16
C ALA A 81 -5.31 -14.96 9.18
N THR A 82 -4.90 -16.08 9.77
CA THR A 82 -3.52 -16.55 9.67
C THR A 82 -3.35 -17.38 8.42
N GLU A 83 -2.13 -17.44 7.88
CA GLU A 83 -1.81 -18.25 6.72
C GLU A 83 -2.27 -19.71 6.89
N ASP A 84 -1.99 -20.31 8.07
CA ASP A 84 -2.42 -21.68 8.39
C ASP A 84 -3.95 -21.88 8.31
N ARG A 85 -4.72 -20.85 8.65
CA ARG A 85 -6.18 -20.92 8.57
C ARG A 85 -6.68 -20.77 7.14
N VAL A 86 -5.97 -20.04 6.30
CA VAL A 86 -6.34 -19.81 4.90
C VAL A 86 -5.99 -21.01 4.04
N VAL A 87 -4.74 -21.41 4.08
CA VAL A 87 -4.18 -22.48 3.24
C VAL A 87 -4.50 -23.86 3.80
N GLY A 88 -4.51 -23.98 5.12
CA GLY A 88 -4.54 -25.25 5.84
C GLY A 88 -3.20 -25.57 6.49
N GLY A 89 -3.18 -26.61 7.27
CA GLY A 89 -2.00 -27.00 8.03
C GLY A 89 -2.00 -28.50 8.37
N ILE A 90 -1.07 -28.91 9.20
CA ILE A 90 -0.99 -30.28 9.69
C ILE A 90 -2.05 -30.48 10.79
N ASP A 91 -2.81 -31.57 10.73
CA ASP A 91 -3.66 -32.00 11.85
C ASP A 91 -2.79 -32.56 12.98
N PHE A 92 -2.49 -31.69 13.91
CA PHE A 92 -1.65 -32.05 15.06
C PHE A 92 -2.34 -33.05 16.03
N SER A 93 -3.66 -33.04 16.05
CA SER A 93 -4.40 -33.98 16.89
C SER A 93 -4.20 -35.41 16.40
N LEU A 94 -4.33 -35.65 15.12
CA LEU A 94 -4.06 -36.95 14.50
C LEU A 94 -2.57 -37.31 14.55
N ALA A 95 -1.69 -36.34 14.35
CA ALA A 95 -0.26 -36.56 14.42
C ALA A 95 0.20 -36.99 15.83
N ILE A 96 -0.35 -36.38 16.89
CA ILE A 96 -0.01 -36.70 18.28
C ILE A 96 -0.67 -38.02 18.74
N GLN A 97 -1.94 -38.27 18.38
CA GLN A 97 -2.68 -39.45 18.81
C GLN A 97 -2.27 -40.71 18.06
N LYS A 98 -2.16 -40.62 16.74
CA LYS A 98 -1.99 -41.81 15.88
C LYS A 98 -0.62 -41.85 15.17
N GLY A 99 0.24 -40.83 15.30
CA GLY A 99 1.49 -40.73 14.57
C GLY A 99 1.29 -40.54 13.04
N GLN A 100 0.06 -40.24 12.61
CA GLN A 100 -0.29 -40.11 11.20
C GLN A 100 -0.21 -38.63 10.78
N ARG A 101 0.38 -38.39 9.62
CA ARG A 101 0.40 -37.06 9.00
C ARG A 101 -0.90 -36.88 8.24
N ALA A 102 -1.75 -35.96 8.69
CA ALA A 102 -2.98 -35.61 8.01
C ALA A 102 -3.04 -34.10 7.82
N LEU A 103 -3.69 -33.66 6.75
CA LEU A 103 -3.95 -32.26 6.48
C LEU A 103 -5.21 -31.82 7.21
N GLN A 104 -5.14 -30.68 7.91
CA GLN A 104 -6.29 -29.92 8.35
C GLN A 104 -6.66 -28.93 7.24
N PRO A 105 -7.83 -29.07 6.56
CA PRO A 105 -8.24 -28.17 5.49
C PRO A 105 -8.34 -26.72 5.97
N GLY A 106 -7.95 -25.78 5.11
CA GLY A 106 -8.09 -24.34 5.35
C GLY A 106 -9.33 -23.75 4.68
N LEU A 107 -9.50 -22.42 4.80
CA LEU A 107 -10.62 -21.70 4.19
C LEU A 107 -10.66 -21.84 2.67
N LEU A 108 -9.51 -21.99 1.99
CA LEU A 108 -9.44 -22.21 0.54
C LEU A 108 -10.05 -23.57 0.15
N ALA A 109 -9.90 -24.59 0.98
CA ALA A 109 -10.55 -25.88 0.76
C ALA A 109 -12.07 -25.79 0.98
N ASP A 110 -12.51 -25.08 2.02
CA ASP A 110 -13.93 -24.86 2.31
C ASP A 110 -14.62 -24.05 1.21
N ALA A 111 -13.90 -23.12 0.59
CA ALA A 111 -14.40 -22.27 -0.50
C ALA A 111 -14.48 -22.99 -1.85
N HIS A 112 -13.85 -24.16 -1.98
CA HIS A 112 -13.85 -24.90 -3.26
C HIS A 112 -15.28 -25.12 -3.77
N ARG A 113 -15.52 -24.77 -5.06
CA ARG A 113 -16.83 -24.77 -5.73
C ARG A 113 -17.87 -23.88 -5.04
N GLY A 114 -17.40 -22.90 -4.26
CA GLY A 114 -18.21 -21.91 -3.55
C GLY A 114 -17.83 -20.48 -3.88
N ILE A 115 -18.16 -19.57 -2.99
CA ILE A 115 -17.77 -18.16 -3.02
C ILE A 115 -16.79 -17.90 -1.87
N LEU A 116 -15.60 -17.37 -2.18
CA LEU A 116 -14.72 -16.78 -1.18
C LEU A 116 -14.96 -15.27 -1.15
N TYR A 117 -15.48 -14.81 -0.03
CA TYR A 117 -15.79 -13.41 0.19
C TYR A 117 -14.76 -12.77 1.10
N VAL A 118 -14.15 -11.68 0.63
CA VAL A 118 -13.17 -10.88 1.36
C VAL A 118 -13.73 -9.48 1.57
N ASP A 119 -14.15 -9.19 2.80
CA ASP A 119 -14.61 -7.84 3.15
C ASP A 119 -13.42 -6.95 3.44
N GLU A 120 -13.43 -5.72 2.91
CA GLU A 120 -12.35 -4.74 3.07
C GLU A 120 -10.96 -5.35 2.72
N VAL A 121 -10.84 -5.90 1.51
CA VAL A 121 -9.62 -6.59 1.04
C VAL A 121 -8.36 -5.71 1.15
N ASN A 122 -8.52 -4.39 1.09
CA ASN A 122 -7.45 -3.40 1.28
C ASN A 122 -6.87 -3.39 2.70
N LEU A 123 -7.59 -3.91 3.71
CA LEU A 123 -7.12 -4.03 5.10
C LEU A 123 -6.45 -5.36 5.40
N LEU A 124 -6.58 -6.35 4.52
CA LEU A 124 -5.94 -7.65 4.66
C LEU A 124 -4.42 -7.55 4.52
N ASP A 125 -3.68 -8.45 5.15
CA ASP A 125 -2.24 -8.55 4.94
C ASP A 125 -1.93 -8.92 3.48
N ASP A 126 -1.02 -8.19 2.84
CA ASP A 126 -0.67 -8.40 1.43
C ASP A 126 -0.30 -9.84 1.09
N HIS A 127 0.40 -10.52 2.02
CA HIS A 127 0.78 -11.91 1.85
C HIS A 127 -0.44 -12.86 1.77
N ILE A 128 -1.47 -12.59 2.55
CA ILE A 128 -2.71 -13.37 2.51
C ILE A 128 -3.48 -13.08 1.21
N VAL A 129 -3.50 -11.81 0.79
CA VAL A 129 -4.12 -11.43 -0.51
C VAL A 129 -3.39 -12.13 -1.67
N ASP A 130 -2.04 -12.15 -1.66
CA ASP A 130 -1.25 -12.85 -2.67
C ASP A 130 -1.62 -14.35 -2.74
N ILE A 131 -1.67 -15.04 -1.60
CA ILE A 131 -2.03 -16.46 -1.53
C ILE A 131 -3.43 -16.72 -2.11
N VAL A 132 -4.41 -15.90 -1.72
CA VAL A 132 -5.80 -16.05 -2.18
C VAL A 132 -5.90 -15.83 -3.69
N LEU A 133 -5.21 -14.81 -4.21
CA LEU A 133 -5.23 -14.49 -5.64
C LEU A 133 -4.45 -15.52 -6.47
N ASP A 134 -3.38 -16.09 -5.94
CA ASP A 134 -2.64 -17.18 -6.59
C ASP A 134 -3.48 -18.45 -6.66
N ALA A 135 -4.18 -18.82 -5.58
CA ALA A 135 -5.11 -19.94 -5.56
C ALA A 135 -6.31 -19.72 -6.52
N ALA A 136 -6.84 -18.49 -6.59
CA ALA A 136 -7.92 -18.15 -7.53
C ALA A 136 -7.47 -18.25 -8.99
N ALA A 137 -6.22 -17.95 -9.30
CA ALA A 137 -5.66 -17.98 -10.64
C ALA A 137 -5.29 -19.42 -11.08
N SER A 138 -4.66 -20.21 -10.20
CA SER A 138 -4.23 -21.58 -10.48
C SER A 138 -5.39 -22.59 -10.40
N GLY A 139 -6.40 -22.30 -9.59
CA GLY A 139 -7.48 -23.23 -9.24
C GLY A 139 -7.05 -24.35 -8.29
N GLU A 140 -5.85 -24.23 -7.73
CA GLU A 140 -5.25 -25.21 -6.82
C GLU A 140 -4.60 -24.50 -5.62
N ASN A 141 -4.57 -25.17 -4.49
CA ASN A 141 -3.86 -24.73 -3.31
C ASN A 141 -2.73 -25.72 -3.00
N ILE A 142 -1.50 -25.24 -3.07
CA ILE A 142 -0.28 -26.02 -2.83
C ILE A 142 0.29 -25.64 -1.47
N ILE A 143 0.44 -26.64 -0.60
CA ILE A 143 0.95 -26.46 0.76
C ILE A 143 2.28 -27.19 0.86
N GLU A 144 3.37 -26.45 0.95
CA GLU A 144 4.72 -26.98 1.15
C GLU A 144 5.23 -26.54 2.51
N ARG A 145 5.14 -27.43 3.50
CA ARG A 145 5.58 -27.13 4.86
C ARG A 145 6.15 -28.36 5.56
N GLU A 146 7.21 -28.15 6.30
CA GLU A 146 7.83 -29.18 7.17
C GLU A 146 8.15 -30.51 6.44
N GLY A 147 8.52 -30.40 5.13
CA GLY A 147 8.80 -31.59 4.30
C GLY A 147 7.54 -32.35 3.88
N ILE A 148 6.36 -31.74 3.96
CA ILE A 148 5.11 -32.23 3.42
C ILE A 148 4.72 -31.33 2.27
N SER A 149 4.50 -31.91 1.09
CA SER A 149 3.85 -31.26 -0.05
C SER A 149 2.45 -31.84 -0.18
N PHE A 150 1.45 -30.98 -0.17
CA PHE A 150 0.06 -31.34 -0.32
C PHE A 150 -0.62 -30.37 -1.29
N CYS A 151 -1.39 -30.92 -2.23
CA CYS A 151 -2.12 -30.14 -3.21
C CYS A 151 -3.60 -30.54 -3.18
N HIS A 152 -4.49 -29.56 -3.25
CA HIS A 152 -5.91 -29.80 -3.41
C HIS A 152 -6.55 -28.78 -4.33
N PRO A 153 -7.64 -29.12 -5.04
CA PRO A 153 -8.39 -28.20 -5.86
C PRO A 153 -8.95 -27.04 -5.02
N SER A 154 -8.83 -25.82 -5.55
CA SER A 154 -9.28 -24.59 -4.90
C SER A 154 -9.92 -23.64 -5.90
N ARG A 155 -10.92 -24.10 -6.65
CA ARG A 155 -11.68 -23.32 -7.63
C ARG A 155 -12.89 -22.68 -6.95
N PHE A 156 -12.93 -21.38 -6.86
CA PHE A 156 -13.99 -20.61 -6.20
C PHE A 156 -14.25 -19.28 -6.92
N ILE A 157 -15.42 -18.73 -6.67
CA ILE A 157 -15.76 -17.37 -7.12
C ILE A 157 -15.18 -16.41 -6.07
N LEU A 158 -14.15 -15.65 -6.44
CA LEU A 158 -13.58 -14.64 -5.56
C LEU A 158 -14.38 -13.34 -5.66
N VAL A 159 -14.84 -12.82 -4.53
CA VAL A 159 -15.45 -11.50 -4.43
C VAL A 159 -14.76 -10.72 -3.31
N GLY A 160 -14.11 -9.63 -3.69
CA GLY A 160 -13.51 -8.67 -2.76
C GLY A 160 -14.34 -7.40 -2.69
N THR A 161 -14.48 -6.81 -1.50
CA THR A 161 -14.99 -5.44 -1.35
C THR A 161 -13.86 -4.53 -0.89
N MET A 162 -13.95 -3.27 -1.26
CA MET A 162 -12.99 -2.25 -0.87
C MET A 162 -13.70 -0.92 -0.65
N ASN A 163 -13.28 -0.20 0.40
CA ASN A 163 -13.57 1.21 0.58
C ASN A 163 -12.31 2.03 0.23
N PRO A 164 -12.33 2.89 -0.80
CA PRO A 164 -11.18 3.70 -1.18
C PRO A 164 -10.68 4.62 -0.07
N GLU A 165 -11.57 5.11 0.81
CA GLU A 165 -11.20 5.98 1.94
C GLU A 165 -10.27 5.30 2.95
N GLU A 166 -10.30 3.98 3.04
CA GLU A 166 -9.47 3.19 3.97
C GLU A 166 -8.12 2.78 3.37
N GLY A 167 -7.82 3.24 2.18
CA GLY A 167 -6.58 2.97 1.44
C GLY A 167 -6.79 2.09 0.22
N GLU A 168 -5.83 2.12 -0.69
CA GLU A 168 -5.87 1.37 -1.94
C GLU A 168 -5.08 0.07 -1.87
N LEU A 169 -5.46 -0.88 -2.72
CA LEU A 169 -4.67 -2.07 -3.02
C LEU A 169 -3.43 -1.68 -3.84
N ARG A 170 -2.38 -2.45 -3.70
CA ARG A 170 -1.23 -2.31 -4.61
C ARG A 170 -1.67 -2.55 -6.05
N PRO A 171 -1.14 -1.81 -7.02
CA PRO A 171 -1.47 -2.01 -8.44
C PRO A 171 -1.30 -3.46 -8.91
N GLN A 172 -0.29 -4.15 -8.38
CA GLN A 172 -0.02 -5.56 -8.69
C GLN A 172 -1.10 -6.52 -8.19
N LEU A 173 -1.72 -6.23 -7.02
CA LEU A 173 -2.83 -7.02 -6.48
C LEU A 173 -4.13 -6.65 -7.17
N LEU A 174 -4.31 -5.36 -7.46
CA LEU A 174 -5.48 -4.84 -8.15
C LEU A 174 -5.62 -5.46 -9.56
N ASP A 175 -4.50 -5.57 -10.30
CA ASP A 175 -4.47 -6.20 -11.63
C ASP A 175 -4.86 -7.68 -11.61
N ARG A 176 -4.70 -8.38 -10.47
CA ARG A 176 -5.07 -9.79 -10.35
C ARG A 176 -6.59 -10.04 -10.25
N PHE A 177 -7.38 -9.04 -9.84
CA PHE A 177 -8.84 -9.11 -9.94
C PHE A 177 -9.26 -8.99 -11.40
N GLY A 178 -10.12 -9.89 -11.87
CA GLY A 178 -10.61 -9.88 -13.25
C GLY A 178 -11.46 -8.65 -13.53
N LEU A 179 -12.48 -8.42 -12.73
CA LEU A 179 -13.42 -7.31 -12.87
C LEU A 179 -13.34 -6.36 -11.67
N CYS A 180 -13.53 -5.08 -11.92
CA CYS A 180 -13.72 -4.07 -10.89
C CYS A 180 -15.01 -3.30 -11.17
N VAL A 181 -15.85 -3.16 -10.14
CA VAL A 181 -17.12 -2.44 -10.21
C VAL A 181 -17.09 -1.34 -9.17
N GLU A 182 -17.39 -0.12 -9.59
CA GLU A 182 -17.53 1.02 -8.69
C GLU A 182 -19.00 1.17 -8.29
N THR A 183 -19.26 1.34 -7.00
CA THR A 183 -20.57 1.55 -6.43
C THR A 183 -20.61 2.87 -5.68
N ALA A 184 -21.54 3.72 -6.03
CA ALA A 184 -21.87 4.96 -5.32
C ALA A 184 -23.16 4.81 -4.53
N GLY A 185 -23.39 5.68 -3.56
CA GLY A 185 -24.67 5.80 -2.89
C GLY A 185 -25.77 6.27 -3.87
N ALA A 186 -27.03 6.00 -3.55
CA ALA A 186 -28.14 6.51 -4.33
C ALA A 186 -28.12 8.06 -4.31
N GLU A 187 -27.98 8.68 -5.47
CA GLU A 187 -27.93 10.14 -5.63
C GLU A 187 -29.32 10.74 -5.62
N SER A 188 -30.31 10.04 -6.23
CA SER A 188 -31.69 10.47 -6.30
C SER A 188 -32.41 10.30 -4.95
N PRO A 189 -33.11 11.33 -4.46
CA PRO A 189 -34.00 11.21 -3.29
C PRO A 189 -35.03 10.09 -3.44
N ASP A 190 -35.61 9.90 -4.62
CA ASP A 190 -36.64 8.89 -4.90
C ASP A 190 -36.08 7.46 -4.75
N ASP A 191 -34.84 7.23 -5.20
CA ASP A 191 -34.19 5.95 -5.01
C ASP A 191 -33.92 5.66 -3.52
N ARG A 192 -33.57 6.69 -2.74
CA ARG A 192 -33.38 6.56 -1.28
C ARG A 192 -34.69 6.22 -0.59
N VAL A 193 -35.79 6.86 -0.98
CA VAL A 193 -37.14 6.55 -0.46
C VAL A 193 -37.50 5.10 -0.81
N THR A 194 -37.30 4.68 -2.05
CA THR A 194 -37.54 3.30 -2.49
C THR A 194 -36.73 2.29 -1.67
N LEU A 195 -35.46 2.60 -1.36
CA LEU A 195 -34.63 1.76 -0.50
C LEU A 195 -35.17 1.64 0.92
N MET A 196 -35.62 2.77 1.52
CA MET A 196 -36.21 2.78 2.85
C MET A 196 -37.50 1.95 2.88
N GLN A 197 -38.40 2.13 1.90
CA GLN A 197 -39.63 1.37 1.79
C GLN A 197 -39.40 -0.13 1.67
N ARG A 198 -38.48 -0.55 0.79
CA ARG A 198 -38.13 -1.98 0.64
C ARG A 198 -37.52 -2.55 1.90
N ARG A 199 -36.75 -1.75 2.63
CA ARG A 199 -36.17 -2.18 3.91
C ARG A 199 -37.25 -2.36 4.96
N GLU A 200 -38.19 -1.42 5.05
CA GLU A 200 -39.33 -1.49 5.95
C GLU A 200 -40.24 -2.70 5.64
N GLU A 201 -40.54 -2.94 4.35
CA GLU A 201 -41.31 -4.12 3.91
C GLU A 201 -40.62 -5.43 4.35
N PHE A 202 -39.28 -5.50 4.18
CA PHE A 202 -38.51 -6.66 4.60
C PHE A 202 -38.52 -6.81 6.13
N ASP A 203 -38.36 -5.75 6.90
CA ASP A 203 -38.31 -5.79 8.35
C ASP A 203 -39.66 -6.17 8.96
N ASN A 204 -40.79 -5.74 8.33
CA ASN A 204 -42.14 -6.05 8.76
C ASN A 204 -42.51 -7.54 8.51
N ASP A 205 -42.28 -8.07 7.32
CA ASP A 205 -42.50 -9.48 6.99
C ASP A 205 -41.45 -10.00 5.98
N PRO A 206 -40.32 -10.51 6.48
CA PRO A 206 -39.26 -11.08 5.62
C PRO A 206 -39.76 -12.23 4.74
N ALA A 207 -40.76 -13.02 5.21
CA ALA A 207 -41.25 -14.17 4.46
C ALA A 207 -42.13 -13.75 3.29
N ALA A 208 -43.02 -12.77 3.50
CA ALA A 208 -43.83 -12.19 2.43
C ALA A 208 -42.96 -11.50 1.39
N PHE A 209 -42.00 -10.68 1.83
CA PHE A 209 -41.03 -10.03 0.94
C PHE A 209 -40.27 -11.01 0.07
N MET A 210 -39.72 -12.08 0.67
CA MET A 210 -39.00 -13.12 -0.07
C MET A 210 -39.91 -13.85 -1.07
N ARG A 211 -41.20 -14.07 -0.76
CA ARG A 211 -42.17 -14.64 -1.71
C ARG A 211 -42.42 -13.71 -2.89
N ALA A 212 -42.58 -12.41 -2.62
CA ALA A 212 -42.83 -11.42 -3.67
C ALA A 212 -41.68 -11.30 -4.69
N ILE A 213 -40.43 -11.48 -4.27
CA ILE A 213 -39.27 -11.45 -5.16
C ILE A 213 -38.84 -12.83 -5.69
N ALA A 214 -39.51 -13.91 -5.27
CA ALA A 214 -39.12 -15.28 -5.60
C ALA A 214 -39.03 -15.53 -7.13
N GLU A 215 -40.03 -15.06 -7.89
CA GLU A 215 -40.03 -15.22 -9.35
C GLU A 215 -38.84 -14.51 -10.03
N LYS A 216 -38.53 -13.28 -9.59
CA LYS A 216 -37.37 -12.54 -10.13
C LYS A 216 -36.06 -13.25 -9.81
N ASN A 217 -35.91 -13.73 -8.57
CA ASN A 217 -34.74 -14.47 -8.14
C ASN A 217 -34.59 -15.78 -8.94
N GLN A 218 -35.70 -16.50 -9.17
CA GLN A 218 -35.70 -17.74 -9.96
C GLN A 218 -35.34 -17.47 -11.43
N ALA A 219 -35.83 -16.38 -12.00
CA ALA A 219 -35.46 -15.97 -13.36
C ALA A 219 -33.95 -15.70 -13.50
N ILE A 220 -33.35 -15.01 -12.51
CA ILE A 220 -31.89 -14.78 -12.48
C ILE A 220 -31.13 -16.11 -12.31
N ALA A 221 -31.57 -16.98 -11.41
CA ALA A 221 -30.96 -18.29 -11.19
C ALA A 221 -30.95 -19.13 -12.48
N ARG A 222 -32.09 -19.20 -13.18
CA ARG A 222 -32.19 -19.91 -14.48
C ARG A 222 -31.25 -19.31 -15.51
N ARG A 223 -31.13 -17.97 -15.60
CA ARG A 223 -30.19 -17.32 -16.51
C ARG A 223 -28.74 -17.71 -16.23
N ILE A 224 -28.37 -17.82 -14.94
CA ILE A 224 -27.01 -18.27 -14.57
C ILE A 224 -26.78 -19.72 -15.00
N GLU A 225 -27.75 -20.60 -14.76
CA GLU A 225 -27.69 -22.01 -15.11
C GLU A 225 -27.57 -22.20 -16.63
N THR A 226 -28.52 -21.62 -17.39
CA THR A 226 -28.47 -21.62 -18.86
C THR A 226 -27.16 -21.01 -19.39
N GLY A 227 -26.69 -19.90 -18.78
CA GLY A 227 -25.41 -19.29 -19.16
C GLY A 227 -24.20 -20.23 -18.95
N ARG A 228 -24.18 -21.02 -17.87
CA ARG A 228 -23.14 -22.04 -17.63
C ARG A 228 -23.18 -23.16 -18.66
N GLU A 229 -24.38 -23.61 -19.02
CA GLU A 229 -24.60 -24.65 -20.03
C GLU A 229 -24.18 -24.19 -21.42
N ASN A 230 -24.49 -22.95 -21.78
CA ASN A 230 -24.18 -22.37 -23.08
C ASN A 230 -22.71 -22.00 -23.25
N LEU A 231 -22.02 -21.67 -22.17
CA LEU A 231 -20.64 -21.12 -22.20
C LEU A 231 -19.65 -21.95 -23.05
N PRO A 232 -19.64 -23.31 -23.01
CA PRO A 232 -18.73 -24.10 -23.84
C PRO A 232 -19.03 -24.00 -25.33
N GLY A 233 -20.25 -23.63 -25.71
CA GLY A 233 -20.69 -23.50 -27.11
C GLY A 233 -20.45 -22.13 -27.73
N VAL A 234 -20.15 -21.11 -26.92
CA VAL A 234 -19.96 -19.73 -27.39
C VAL A 234 -18.61 -19.60 -28.12
N ARG A 235 -18.63 -19.03 -29.31
CA ARG A 235 -17.42 -18.80 -30.13
C ARG A 235 -16.94 -17.35 -30.01
N MET A 236 -15.61 -17.18 -29.97
CA MET A 236 -14.95 -15.87 -30.04
C MET A 236 -14.33 -15.70 -31.45
N PRO A 237 -14.86 -14.83 -32.32
CA PRO A 237 -14.28 -14.55 -33.63
C PRO A 237 -12.88 -13.94 -33.54
N ARG A 238 -12.01 -14.28 -34.50
CA ARG A 238 -10.62 -13.80 -34.52
C ARG A 238 -10.53 -12.26 -34.61
N HIS A 239 -11.39 -11.64 -35.43
CA HIS A 239 -11.40 -10.18 -35.60
C HIS A 239 -11.77 -9.46 -34.31
N LEU A 240 -12.60 -10.05 -33.42
CA LEU A 240 -12.93 -9.48 -32.13
C LEU A 240 -11.81 -9.64 -31.11
N ARG A 241 -10.96 -10.67 -31.22
CA ARG A 241 -9.71 -10.73 -30.43
C ARG A 241 -8.75 -9.60 -30.81
N SER A 242 -8.65 -9.29 -32.13
CA SER A 242 -7.87 -8.13 -32.58
C SER A 242 -8.43 -6.82 -32.02
N PHE A 243 -9.75 -6.66 -32.06
CA PHE A 243 -10.43 -5.49 -31.49
C PHE A 243 -10.19 -5.34 -29.97
N ILE A 244 -10.19 -6.45 -29.20
CA ILE A 244 -9.83 -6.42 -27.77
C ILE A 244 -8.38 -5.93 -27.60
N GLY A 245 -7.43 -6.43 -28.39
CA GLY A 245 -6.03 -6.01 -28.35
C GLY A 245 -5.85 -4.52 -28.66
N GLU A 246 -6.53 -4.02 -29.71
CA GLU A 246 -6.56 -2.60 -30.06
C GLU A 246 -7.11 -1.76 -28.91
N LEU A 247 -8.26 -2.14 -28.35
CA LEU A 247 -8.89 -1.44 -27.24
C LEU A 247 -8.00 -1.38 -25.98
N CYS A 248 -7.29 -2.46 -25.66
CA CYS A 248 -6.35 -2.49 -24.55
C CYS A 248 -5.12 -1.60 -24.80
N THR A 249 -4.64 -1.55 -26.04
CA THR A 249 -3.52 -0.69 -26.46
C THR A 249 -3.88 0.79 -26.39
N GLU A 250 -5.04 1.16 -26.94
CA GLU A 250 -5.56 2.54 -26.90
C GLU A 250 -5.76 3.06 -25.46
N ASN A 251 -6.15 2.17 -24.54
CA ASN A 251 -6.32 2.52 -23.13
C ASN A 251 -5.03 2.42 -22.31
N ASN A 252 -3.86 2.26 -22.94
CA ASN A 252 -2.54 2.18 -22.29
C ASN A 252 -2.49 1.16 -21.15
N VAL A 253 -3.07 -0.02 -21.36
CA VAL A 253 -3.13 -1.08 -20.35
C VAL A 253 -1.80 -1.82 -20.28
N ALA A 254 -1.34 -2.13 -19.07
CA ALA A 254 -0.11 -2.90 -18.87
C ALA A 254 -0.35 -4.40 -18.97
N GLY A 255 0.48 -5.09 -19.80
CA GLY A 255 0.46 -6.55 -19.91
C GLY A 255 -0.76 -7.08 -20.67
N HIS A 256 -0.90 -8.41 -20.70
CA HIS A 256 -1.92 -9.10 -21.51
C HIS A 256 -3.06 -9.69 -20.68
N ARG A 257 -3.09 -9.44 -19.37
CA ARG A 257 -4.14 -9.99 -18.51
C ARG A 257 -5.51 -9.40 -18.81
N ALA A 258 -5.56 -8.10 -19.16
CA ALA A 258 -6.80 -7.44 -19.55
C ALA A 258 -7.43 -8.08 -20.80
N ASP A 259 -6.61 -8.41 -21.80
CA ASP A 259 -7.08 -9.06 -23.04
C ASP A 259 -7.78 -10.38 -22.72
N LEU A 260 -7.12 -11.24 -21.91
CA LEU A 260 -7.66 -12.53 -21.51
C LEU A 260 -8.95 -12.40 -20.68
N VAL A 261 -8.96 -11.49 -19.72
CA VAL A 261 -10.14 -11.26 -18.87
C VAL A 261 -11.29 -10.70 -19.69
N MET A 262 -11.02 -9.79 -20.63
CA MET A 262 -12.05 -9.21 -21.49
C MET A 262 -12.66 -10.28 -22.40
N GLU A 263 -11.86 -11.18 -22.98
CA GLU A 263 -12.34 -12.33 -23.72
C GLU A 263 -13.25 -13.21 -22.86
N GLN A 264 -12.79 -13.64 -21.67
CA GLN A 264 -13.56 -14.49 -20.77
C GLN A 264 -14.85 -13.83 -20.28
N ALA A 265 -14.83 -12.53 -20.03
CA ALA A 265 -16.01 -11.78 -19.61
C ALA A 265 -17.02 -11.60 -20.77
N ALA A 266 -16.53 -11.33 -21.98
CA ALA A 266 -17.39 -11.22 -23.16
C ALA A 266 -18.07 -12.55 -23.52
N LEU A 267 -17.34 -13.67 -23.39
CA LEU A 267 -17.91 -15.02 -23.52
C LEU A 267 -19.04 -15.26 -22.51
N ALA A 268 -18.84 -14.82 -21.25
CA ALA A 268 -19.85 -14.95 -20.20
C ALA A 268 -21.10 -14.09 -20.46
N VAL A 269 -20.94 -12.87 -21.05
CA VAL A 269 -22.08 -12.03 -21.45
C VAL A 269 -22.87 -12.69 -22.59
N ALA A 270 -22.17 -13.18 -23.61
CA ALA A 270 -22.79 -13.87 -24.74
C ALA A 270 -23.56 -15.13 -24.27
N ALA A 271 -22.97 -15.92 -23.37
CA ALA A 271 -23.60 -17.09 -22.77
C ALA A 271 -24.88 -16.73 -22.00
N LEU A 272 -24.86 -15.65 -21.20
CA LEU A 272 -26.05 -15.13 -20.49
C LEU A 272 -27.14 -14.59 -21.41
N ALA A 273 -26.75 -14.11 -22.59
CA ALA A 273 -27.66 -13.68 -23.65
C ALA A 273 -28.12 -14.83 -24.55
N SER A 274 -27.69 -16.07 -24.29
CA SER A 274 -27.93 -17.26 -25.12
C SER A 274 -27.49 -17.06 -26.57
N ALA A 275 -26.42 -16.29 -26.78
CA ALA A 275 -25.83 -16.07 -28.09
C ALA A 275 -24.73 -17.14 -28.37
N ASN A 276 -24.66 -17.62 -29.61
CA ASN A 276 -23.67 -18.61 -30.00
C ASN A 276 -22.30 -18.00 -30.34
N GLU A 277 -22.26 -16.67 -30.49
CA GLU A 277 -21.05 -15.95 -30.89
C GLU A 277 -20.98 -14.59 -30.17
N VAL A 278 -19.76 -14.18 -29.79
CA VAL A 278 -19.53 -12.88 -29.19
C VAL A 278 -19.70 -11.76 -30.23
N THR A 279 -20.26 -10.63 -29.79
CA THR A 279 -20.41 -9.41 -30.60
C THR A 279 -19.61 -8.26 -30.01
N VAL A 280 -19.44 -7.16 -30.77
CA VAL A 280 -18.79 -5.94 -30.30
C VAL A 280 -19.50 -5.36 -29.07
N ASP A 281 -20.83 -5.46 -29.00
CA ASP A 281 -21.62 -4.93 -27.88
C ASP A 281 -21.35 -5.70 -26.57
N HIS A 282 -21.13 -7.00 -26.65
CA HIS A 282 -20.71 -7.81 -25.50
C HIS A 282 -19.36 -7.33 -24.95
N ILE A 283 -18.40 -6.99 -25.83
CA ILE A 283 -17.10 -6.44 -25.43
C ILE A 283 -17.27 -5.05 -24.82
N ARG A 284 -18.06 -4.17 -25.44
CA ARG A 284 -18.33 -2.82 -24.90
C ARG A 284 -18.95 -2.84 -23.52
N GLN A 285 -19.82 -3.82 -23.25
CA GLN A 285 -20.46 -3.96 -21.94
C GLN A 285 -19.47 -4.33 -20.84
N VAL A 286 -18.44 -5.13 -21.13
CA VAL A 286 -17.47 -5.58 -20.13
C VAL A 286 -16.24 -4.68 -20.02
N ALA A 287 -15.90 -3.95 -21.07
CA ALA A 287 -14.72 -3.11 -21.13
C ALA A 287 -14.56 -2.15 -19.94
N PRO A 288 -15.60 -1.40 -19.47
CA PRO A 288 -15.48 -0.54 -18.30
C PRO A 288 -15.05 -1.30 -17.04
N MET A 289 -15.64 -2.50 -16.81
CA MET A 289 -15.34 -3.31 -15.61
C MET A 289 -13.94 -3.93 -15.64
N VAL A 290 -13.37 -4.16 -16.82
CA VAL A 290 -12.03 -4.72 -16.99
C VAL A 290 -10.95 -3.65 -16.95
N LEU A 291 -11.23 -2.47 -17.51
CA LEU A 291 -10.24 -1.42 -17.75
C LEU A 291 -10.10 -0.42 -16.60
N VAL A 292 -11.17 -0.16 -15.81
CA VAL A 292 -11.20 0.90 -14.80
C VAL A 292 -10.02 0.89 -13.83
N HIS A 293 -9.51 -0.29 -13.47
CA HIS A 293 -8.43 -0.48 -12.51
C HIS A 293 -7.06 -0.80 -13.15
N ARG A 294 -6.98 -0.80 -14.49
CA ARG A 294 -5.79 -1.16 -15.26
C ARG A 294 -5.25 -0.05 -16.14
N ARG A 295 -6.02 1.03 -16.33
CA ARG A 295 -5.57 2.21 -17.09
C ARG A 295 -4.37 2.83 -16.38
N ARG A 296 -3.33 3.14 -17.14
CA ARG A 296 -2.22 3.96 -16.66
C ARG A 296 -2.55 5.41 -16.99
N GLU A 297 -2.34 6.31 -16.05
CA GLU A 297 -2.30 7.73 -16.35
C GLU A 297 -1.24 7.97 -17.43
N ALA A 298 -1.63 8.56 -18.57
CA ALA A 298 -0.69 8.92 -19.60
C ALA A 298 0.31 9.91 -18.98
N GLN A 299 1.60 9.58 -18.96
CA GLN A 299 2.60 10.59 -18.71
C GLN A 299 2.44 11.66 -19.80
N PRO A 300 2.37 12.96 -19.44
CA PRO A 300 2.36 14.01 -20.45
C PRO A 300 3.57 13.79 -21.37
N PRO A 301 3.42 13.98 -22.69
CA PRO A 301 4.54 13.84 -23.60
C PRO A 301 5.68 14.76 -23.13
N PRO A 302 6.94 14.33 -23.23
CA PRO A 302 8.05 15.19 -22.89
C PRO A 302 7.92 16.49 -23.68
N PRO A 303 8.18 17.66 -23.05
CA PRO A 303 8.12 18.92 -23.76
C PRO A 303 8.97 18.84 -25.03
N PRO A 304 8.50 19.39 -26.15
CA PRO A 304 9.28 19.38 -27.39
C PRO A 304 10.66 19.96 -27.10
N PRO A 305 11.72 19.41 -27.70
CA PRO A 305 13.06 19.97 -27.54
C PRO A 305 13.03 21.45 -27.93
N PRO A 306 13.76 22.32 -27.19
CA PRO A 306 13.83 23.73 -27.54
C PRO A 306 14.28 23.87 -29.01
N PRO A 307 13.69 24.80 -29.79
CA PRO A 307 14.12 25.02 -31.15
C PRO A 307 15.64 25.30 -31.13
N PRO A 308 16.38 24.79 -32.11
CA PRO A 308 17.79 25.12 -32.25
C PRO A 308 17.96 26.64 -32.33
N PRO A 309 19.01 27.22 -31.74
CA PRO A 309 19.25 28.66 -31.86
C PRO A 309 19.31 29.01 -33.34
N GLU A 310 18.59 30.07 -33.75
CA GLU A 310 18.64 30.62 -35.08
C GLU A 310 20.05 31.21 -35.27
N ASP A 311 20.88 30.49 -36.04
CA ASP A 311 22.14 31.03 -36.53
C ASP A 311 21.83 32.10 -37.57
N SER A 312 22.20 33.31 -37.22
CA SER A 312 22.28 34.45 -38.14
C SER A 312 23.13 34.07 -39.34
N GLN A 313 22.48 34.15 -40.50
CA GLN A 313 23.12 33.99 -41.79
C GLN A 313 24.16 35.09 -41.99
N ASP A 314 25.42 34.71 -42.18
CA ASP A 314 26.35 35.42 -43.04
C ASP A 314 26.92 34.41 -44.04
N ASN A 315 26.69 34.74 -45.30
CA ASN A 315 27.20 34.07 -46.50
C ASN A 315 28.71 34.10 -46.54
N GLU A 316 29.36 33.02 -46.93
CA GLU A 316 30.34 33.07 -48.04
C GLU A 316 30.79 31.64 -48.42
N ASP A 317 30.83 31.44 -49.70
CA ASP A 317 31.27 30.32 -50.53
C ASP A 317 32.47 29.52 -50.04
N ASN A 318 32.45 28.15 -50.12
CA ASN A 318 33.31 27.37 -51.02
C ASN A 318 33.18 25.85 -50.78
N GLU A 319 33.42 25.13 -51.84
CA GLU A 319 33.35 23.73 -52.18
C GLU A 319 34.02 22.69 -51.20
N PRO A 320 33.66 21.42 -51.33
CA PRO A 320 34.11 20.33 -50.44
C PRO A 320 35.39 19.65 -50.93
N PRO A 321 36.13 18.99 -50.05
CA PRO A 321 36.66 17.69 -50.37
C PRO A 321 36.61 16.65 -49.27
N GLN A 322 36.23 15.45 -49.71
CA GLN A 322 36.80 14.09 -49.52
C GLN A 322 37.00 13.53 -48.11
N GLU A 323 36.41 12.36 -48.00
CA GLU A 323 36.61 11.29 -47.06
C GLU A 323 38.07 10.87 -46.87
N ASP A 324 38.40 10.40 -45.65
CA ASP A 324 38.98 9.08 -45.40
C ASP A 324 39.45 8.90 -43.94
N PRO A 325 39.89 7.73 -43.47
CA PRO A 325 39.22 6.97 -42.42
C PRO A 325 40.05 6.93 -41.08
N PRO A 326 39.65 6.16 -40.06
CA PRO A 326 40.20 6.19 -38.70
C PRO A 326 41.45 5.33 -38.54
N PRO A 327 42.27 5.56 -37.54
CA PRO A 327 42.99 4.50 -36.89
C PRO A 327 42.97 4.51 -35.34
N GLU A 328 42.91 3.37 -34.87
CA GLU A 328 43.38 2.56 -33.73
C GLU A 328 44.03 3.24 -32.52
N GLU A 329 43.79 2.54 -31.44
CA GLU A 329 44.28 2.56 -30.07
C GLU A 329 45.78 2.80 -29.90
N GLU A 330 46.17 3.46 -28.79
CA GLU A 330 47.16 2.94 -27.85
C GLU A 330 47.30 3.81 -26.59
N GLN A 331 47.54 3.14 -25.48
CA GLN A 331 47.69 3.60 -24.10
C GLN A 331 49.13 4.02 -23.76
N PRO A 332 49.43 4.36 -22.48
CA PRO A 332 50.14 5.57 -22.01
C PRO A 332 51.62 5.32 -21.70
N PRO A 333 52.40 6.25 -21.20
CA PRO A 333 52.70 6.32 -19.78
C PRO A 333 53.17 7.66 -19.15
N GLU A 334 52.96 7.72 -17.85
CA GLU A 334 53.77 8.19 -16.70
C GLU A 334 54.62 9.46 -16.70
N GLN A 335 54.37 10.20 -15.61
CA GLN A 335 55.31 10.83 -14.65
C GLN A 335 56.16 12.06 -15.07
N GLN A 336 56.10 13.16 -14.36
CA GLN A 336 56.98 13.61 -13.27
C GLN A 336 56.86 15.11 -12.99
N GLU A 337 56.66 15.46 -11.75
CA GLU A 337 57.33 16.44 -10.87
C GLU A 337 57.85 17.77 -11.38
N GLY A 338 57.53 18.79 -10.58
CA GLY A 338 58.55 19.78 -10.28
C GLY A 338 58.14 21.23 -10.09
N GLN A 339 57.92 21.61 -8.86
CA GLN A 339 58.50 22.80 -8.14
C GLN A 339 58.16 24.24 -8.60
N GLU A 340 57.51 24.91 -7.69
CA GLU A 340 58.01 26.08 -6.88
C GLU A 340 58.20 27.42 -7.59
N LYS A 341 57.59 28.41 -7.02
CA LYS A 341 58.12 29.66 -6.39
C LYS A 341 57.33 30.93 -6.71
N GLU A 342 56.88 31.53 -5.67
CA GLU A 342 57.14 32.86 -5.08
C GLU A 342 56.36 34.09 -5.61
N GLN A 343 55.77 34.67 -4.61
CA GLN A 343 55.27 36.08 -4.47
C GLN A 343 56.37 37.12 -4.74
N PRO A 344 56.17 38.45 -4.82
CA PRO A 344 55.46 39.23 -3.81
C PRO A 344 54.80 40.59 -4.23
N GLN A 345 53.96 41.06 -3.32
CA GLN A 345 53.85 42.46 -2.78
C GLN A 345 53.65 43.69 -3.72
N SER A 346 52.77 44.57 -3.48
CA SER A 346 52.54 45.67 -2.54
C SER A 346 51.80 46.78 -3.32
N SER A 347 50.95 47.62 -2.88
CA SER A 347 50.98 48.56 -1.78
C SER A 347 49.66 49.38 -1.80
N GLN A 348 49.21 49.72 -0.62
CA GLN A 348 48.31 50.87 -0.32
C GLN A 348 49.11 52.20 -0.43
N PRO A 349 48.56 53.42 -0.32
CA PRO A 349 47.57 53.86 0.70
C PRO A 349 46.64 55.07 0.32
N ASP A 350 45.68 55.30 1.21
CA ASP A 350 45.29 56.60 1.85
C ASP A 350 44.46 57.67 1.09
N GLN A 351 43.36 58.17 1.59
CA GLN A 351 43.04 59.17 2.61
C GLN A 351 41.57 59.62 2.53
N SER A 352 40.93 59.65 3.66
CA SER A 352 39.76 60.49 3.96
C SER A 352 40.20 61.97 4.14
N PRO A 353 39.36 62.99 4.44
CA PRO A 353 38.05 63.06 5.11
C PRO A 353 37.10 64.17 4.60
N GLY A 354 35.93 64.32 5.22
CA GLY A 354 35.20 65.60 5.18
C GLY A 354 33.71 65.54 5.52
N GLU A 355 33.42 65.94 6.71
CA GLU A 355 32.14 66.24 7.38
C GLU A 355 31.14 67.11 6.58
N ASN A 356 29.81 66.97 6.73
CA ASN A 356 28.96 67.74 7.64
C ASN A 356 27.43 67.56 7.35
N GLN A 357 26.73 67.25 8.43
CA GLN A 357 25.46 67.78 8.95
C GLN A 357 24.28 68.11 8.00
N SER A 358 23.14 67.47 8.20
CA SER A 358 21.98 68.00 8.97
C SER A 358 20.75 67.08 8.85
N GLU A 359 20.24 66.70 10.00
CA GLU A 359 18.84 66.29 10.26
C GLU A 359 17.91 67.53 10.09
N PRO A 360 16.53 67.42 10.03
CA PRO A 360 15.66 66.40 10.60
C PRO A 360 14.46 66.00 9.71
N ASP A 361 13.78 64.97 9.91
CA ASP A 361 12.44 64.90 10.46
C ASP A 361 11.77 63.50 10.32
N GLN A 362 11.06 63.21 11.31
CA GLN A 362 10.30 62.03 11.67
C GLN A 362 9.33 61.57 10.58
N ALA A 363 9.38 60.28 10.23
CA ALA A 363 8.20 59.50 9.88
C ALA A 363 8.42 58.06 10.33
N THR A 364 7.79 57.68 11.42
CA THR A 364 7.55 56.30 11.90
C THR A 364 6.97 55.44 10.75
N PRO A 365 7.60 54.36 10.34
CA PRO A 365 6.90 53.38 9.50
C PRO A 365 5.95 52.58 10.38
N GLN A 366 4.66 52.75 10.14
CA GLN A 366 3.63 51.80 10.59
C GLN A 366 4.00 50.39 10.12
N PRO A 367 3.77 49.33 10.89
CA PRO A 367 3.97 47.95 10.44
C PRO A 367 2.97 47.64 9.36
N GLN A 368 3.45 47.59 8.09
CA GLN A 368 2.67 46.99 7.01
C GLN A 368 2.27 45.59 7.42
N SER A 369 0.98 45.37 7.52
CA SER A 369 0.37 44.03 7.66
C SER A 369 0.89 43.15 6.52
N ALA A 370 1.76 42.20 6.85
CA ALA A 370 2.22 41.21 5.91
C ALA A 370 0.99 40.44 5.39
N GLU A 371 0.59 40.69 4.16
CA GLU A 371 -0.47 39.97 3.49
C GLU A 371 -0.16 38.48 3.45
N ASP A 372 -1.10 37.68 3.92
CA ASP A 372 -1.01 36.22 3.83
C ASP A 372 -1.09 35.80 2.37
N ARG A 373 -0.10 35.05 1.89
CA ARG A 373 -0.05 34.54 0.50
C ARG A 373 -0.22 33.04 0.50
N ILE A 374 -1.07 32.54 -0.38
CA ILE A 374 -1.24 31.10 -0.63
C ILE A 374 -0.42 30.76 -1.88
N PHE A 375 0.45 29.76 -1.77
CA PHE A 375 1.28 29.26 -2.86
C PHE A 375 0.75 27.92 -3.33
N GLU A 376 0.83 27.67 -4.63
CA GLU A 376 0.51 26.37 -5.21
C GLU A 376 1.48 25.28 -4.75
N ILE A 377 1.00 24.03 -4.80
CA ILE A 377 1.83 22.86 -4.47
C ILE A 377 2.78 22.65 -5.64
N GLY A 378 4.08 22.60 -5.37
CA GLY A 378 5.08 22.31 -6.40
C GLY A 378 5.02 20.88 -6.92
N ALA A 379 5.78 20.57 -7.96
CA ALA A 379 5.81 19.26 -8.58
C ALA A 379 6.16 18.16 -7.55
N THR A 380 5.36 17.09 -7.51
CA THR A 380 5.62 15.93 -6.68
C THR A 380 6.70 15.04 -7.29
N PHE A 381 7.47 14.36 -6.46
CA PHE A 381 8.55 13.49 -6.87
C PHE A 381 8.58 12.19 -6.07
N LYS A 382 9.23 11.16 -6.59
CA LYS A 382 9.40 9.89 -5.87
C LYS A 382 10.41 10.06 -4.74
N VAL A 383 9.95 9.87 -3.51
CA VAL A 383 10.76 10.05 -2.30
C VAL A 383 11.70 8.87 -2.09
N LYS A 384 12.91 9.17 -1.60
CA LYS A 384 13.85 8.17 -1.11
C LYS A 384 13.23 7.38 0.05
N PRO A 385 13.34 6.03 0.08
CA PRO A 385 12.77 5.25 1.17
C PRO A 385 13.33 5.69 2.52
N LEU A 386 12.46 6.19 3.41
CA LEU A 386 12.82 6.47 4.79
C LEU A 386 12.97 5.13 5.51
N SER A 387 14.21 4.64 5.65
CA SER A 387 14.49 3.38 6.34
C SER A 387 14.33 3.58 7.84
N VAL A 388 13.42 2.83 8.45
CA VAL A 388 13.27 2.75 9.90
C VAL A 388 14.07 1.55 10.39
N PRO A 389 14.90 1.68 11.45
CA PRO A 389 15.62 0.55 12.02
C PRO A 389 14.66 -0.55 12.44
N LYS A 390 15.06 -1.83 12.22
CA LYS A 390 14.30 -2.98 12.73
C LYS A 390 14.35 -2.94 14.24
N ASP A 391 13.18 -2.87 14.88
CA ASP A 391 13.13 -3.04 16.32
C ASP A 391 12.67 -4.45 16.72
N ARG A 392 12.96 -4.82 17.96
CA ARG A 392 12.60 -6.11 18.54
C ARG A 392 11.40 -5.99 19.50
N LEU A 393 10.75 -4.83 19.54
CA LEU A 393 9.62 -4.58 20.41
C LEU A 393 8.33 -5.17 19.86
N PHE A 394 7.43 -5.57 20.75
CA PHE A 394 6.10 -6.03 20.38
C PHE A 394 5.18 -4.84 20.18
N ARG A 395 4.57 -4.73 19.01
CA ARG A 395 3.65 -3.64 18.66
C ARG A 395 2.30 -4.15 18.20
N ARG A 396 1.27 -3.30 18.32
CA ARG A 396 -0.07 -3.52 17.80
C ARG A 396 -0.30 -2.56 16.62
N GLY A 397 -1.11 -2.97 15.64
CA GLY A 397 -1.49 -2.13 14.51
C GLY A 397 -1.39 -2.84 13.15
N SER A 398 -1.75 -2.13 12.08
CA SER A 398 -1.65 -2.56 10.69
C SER A 398 -0.89 -1.50 9.88
N GLY A 399 -0.19 -1.88 8.82
CA GLY A 399 0.57 -0.97 7.96
C GLY A 399 1.72 -1.68 7.25
N ARG A 400 2.55 -0.92 6.52
CA ARG A 400 3.56 -1.49 5.62
C ARG A 400 4.98 -0.96 5.81
N ARG A 401 5.20 0.06 6.65
CA ARG A 401 6.51 0.73 6.76
C ARG A 401 7.54 -0.08 7.55
N SER A 402 7.22 -0.47 8.78
CA SER A 402 8.16 -1.08 9.73
C SER A 402 7.87 -2.55 9.97
N ARG A 403 8.89 -3.42 9.98
CA ARG A 403 8.79 -4.80 10.45
C ARG A 403 9.03 -4.83 11.95
N THR A 404 8.09 -5.40 12.69
CA THR A 404 8.16 -5.53 14.14
C THR A 404 7.60 -6.86 14.61
N ARG A 405 7.93 -7.26 15.83
CA ARG A 405 7.35 -8.44 16.47
C ARG A 405 5.93 -8.14 16.93
N VAL A 406 5.05 -9.13 16.85
CA VAL A 406 3.65 -9.01 17.22
C VAL A 406 3.31 -10.02 18.30
N SER A 407 2.67 -9.58 19.38
CA SER A 407 2.22 -10.43 20.49
C SER A 407 0.88 -11.12 20.21
N GLN A 408 0.12 -10.63 19.23
CA GLN A 408 -1.11 -11.25 18.77
C GLN A 408 -0.80 -12.36 17.77
N LYS A 409 -1.65 -13.39 17.68
CA LYS A 409 -1.52 -14.52 16.74
C LYS A 409 -1.63 -14.12 15.25
N GLN A 410 -1.09 -12.94 14.91
CA GLN A 410 -1.08 -12.34 13.58
C GLN A 410 0.35 -12.18 13.05
N GLY A 411 0.51 -12.16 11.73
CA GLY A 411 1.81 -11.99 11.08
C GLY A 411 2.50 -13.30 10.73
N ARG A 412 3.62 -13.18 10.01
CA ARG A 412 4.40 -14.32 9.51
C ARG A 412 5.20 -14.94 10.66
N TYR A 413 5.12 -16.27 10.81
CA TYR A 413 5.99 -17.05 11.69
C TYR A 413 7.44 -16.99 11.16
N VAL A 414 8.36 -16.52 11.99
CA VAL A 414 9.78 -16.35 11.60
C VAL A 414 10.67 -17.35 12.31
N LYS A 415 10.46 -17.54 13.61
CA LYS A 415 11.23 -18.46 14.44
C LYS A 415 10.48 -18.84 15.71
N SER A 416 10.90 -19.93 16.34
CA SER A 416 10.43 -20.33 17.68
C SER A 416 11.34 -19.84 18.78
N CYS A 417 10.80 -19.74 20.00
CA CYS A 417 11.56 -19.45 21.23
C CYS A 417 11.12 -20.35 22.38
N MET A 418 11.99 -20.50 23.39
CA MET A 418 11.69 -21.22 24.63
C MET A 418 10.92 -20.39 25.65
N ASN A 419 11.00 -19.06 25.55
CA ASN A 419 10.39 -18.16 26.52
C ASN A 419 8.89 -18.03 26.25
N ARG A 420 8.07 -18.44 27.22
CA ARG A 420 6.61 -18.44 27.11
C ARG A 420 6.07 -17.07 27.57
N GLN A 421 5.59 -16.28 26.65
CA GLN A 421 5.03 -14.95 26.94
C GLN A 421 3.63 -14.72 26.36
N HIS A 422 3.26 -15.43 25.30
CA HIS A 422 2.11 -15.06 24.47
C HIS A 422 1.13 -16.21 24.16
N GLY A 423 1.44 -17.44 24.56
CA GLY A 423 0.56 -18.59 24.37
C GLY A 423 0.35 -19.02 22.90
N ASP A 424 1.21 -18.58 21.98
CA ASP A 424 1.19 -18.97 20.57
C ASP A 424 2.18 -20.11 20.32
N ILE A 425 1.74 -21.34 20.55
CA ILE A 425 2.60 -22.53 20.53
C ILE A 425 3.07 -22.82 19.11
N ALA A 426 4.38 -22.98 18.94
CA ALA A 426 5.04 -23.48 17.74
C ALA A 426 5.07 -25.01 17.79
N LEU A 427 4.02 -25.66 17.32
CA LEU A 427 3.86 -27.12 17.43
C LEU A 427 4.96 -27.89 16.70
N ASP A 428 5.37 -27.43 15.52
CA ASP A 428 6.49 -27.94 14.74
C ASP A 428 7.80 -27.97 15.55
N ALA A 429 8.15 -26.83 16.14
CA ALA A 429 9.35 -26.70 16.96
C ALA A 429 9.23 -27.46 18.29
N THR A 430 8.02 -27.55 18.87
CA THR A 430 7.73 -28.34 20.08
C THR A 430 7.91 -29.83 19.82
N LEU A 431 7.35 -30.35 18.72
CA LEU A 431 7.52 -31.76 18.34
C LEU A 431 8.97 -32.09 18.04
N ARG A 432 9.69 -31.18 17.35
CA ARG A 432 11.13 -31.34 17.06
C ARG A 432 11.97 -31.33 18.33
N ALA A 433 11.60 -30.51 19.32
CA ALA A 433 12.27 -30.49 20.62
C ALA A 433 12.01 -31.77 21.45
N ALA A 434 10.81 -32.32 21.33
CA ALA A 434 10.41 -33.55 22.04
C ALA A 434 10.99 -34.82 21.40
N ALA A 435 11.24 -34.82 20.08
CA ALA A 435 11.60 -36.02 19.32
C ALA A 435 12.81 -36.79 19.86
N PRO A 436 13.94 -36.19 20.29
CA PRO A 436 15.09 -36.90 20.82
C PRO A 436 14.78 -37.70 22.08
N TYR A 437 13.79 -37.27 22.86
CA TYR A 437 13.46 -37.82 24.16
C TYR A 437 12.36 -38.88 24.14
N GLN A 438 11.73 -39.15 22.97
CA GLN A 438 10.60 -40.10 22.88
C GLN A 438 10.97 -41.52 23.28
N LYS A 439 12.17 -41.99 22.89
CA LYS A 439 12.63 -43.35 23.27
C LYS A 439 12.72 -43.52 24.77
N SER A 440 13.21 -42.53 25.51
CA SER A 440 13.32 -42.58 26.97
C SER A 440 11.97 -42.42 27.68
N ARG A 441 11.01 -41.73 27.05
CA ARG A 441 9.67 -41.48 27.59
C ARG A 441 8.67 -42.63 27.29
N SER A 442 9.01 -43.50 26.34
CA SER A 442 8.17 -44.62 25.88
C SER A 442 8.08 -45.79 26.87
N ASN A 443 9.01 -45.91 27.81
CA ASN A 443 9.17 -47.07 28.72
C ASN A 443 8.25 -47.06 29.96
N GLY A 444 7.11 -46.43 29.92
CA GLY A 444 6.14 -46.46 31.02
C GLY A 444 4.69 -46.49 30.53
N ASN A 445 3.82 -47.24 31.21
CA ASN A 445 2.38 -47.37 30.96
C ASN A 445 1.76 -46.11 30.33
N GLY A 446 1.62 -46.11 29.01
CA GLY A 446 1.22 -44.92 28.28
C GLY A 446 -0.24 -44.96 27.88
N ASN A 447 -0.94 -43.88 28.07
CA ASN A 447 -2.30 -43.57 27.63
C ASN A 447 -2.51 -43.60 26.10
N GLY A 448 -1.83 -44.48 25.36
CA GLY A 448 -2.04 -44.66 23.92
C GLY A 448 -1.53 -43.52 23.01
N LEU A 449 -0.86 -42.51 23.57
CA LEU A 449 -0.30 -41.39 22.78
C LEU A 449 1.06 -41.76 22.16
N CYS A 450 1.20 -41.60 20.86
CA CYS A 450 2.45 -41.84 20.14
C CYS A 450 3.55 -40.83 20.47
N VAL A 451 3.21 -39.63 20.91
CA VAL A 451 4.17 -38.58 21.28
C VAL A 451 3.84 -38.05 22.67
N LYS A 452 4.84 -38.11 23.56
CA LYS A 452 4.75 -37.57 24.92
C LYS A 452 5.49 -36.24 24.98
N LEU A 453 4.74 -35.17 25.30
CA LEU A 453 5.26 -33.82 25.46
C LEU A 453 5.44 -33.49 26.94
N THR A 454 6.50 -32.78 27.25
CA THR A 454 6.74 -32.16 28.56
C THR A 454 6.78 -30.65 28.43
N ASP A 455 6.62 -29.97 29.54
CA ASP A 455 6.65 -28.48 29.54
C ASP A 455 7.93 -27.89 28.97
N THR A 456 9.06 -28.57 29.09
CA THR A 456 10.35 -28.16 28.59
C THR A 456 10.46 -28.23 27.07
N ASP A 457 9.61 -29.00 26.40
CA ASP A 457 9.60 -29.14 24.94
C ASP A 457 8.82 -28.00 24.28
N ILE A 458 7.93 -27.35 25.00
CA ILE A 458 7.04 -26.33 24.41
C ILE A 458 7.84 -25.12 23.91
N ARG A 459 7.56 -24.76 22.68
CA ARG A 459 8.13 -23.59 21.98
C ARG A 459 7.00 -22.65 21.57
N GLU A 460 7.25 -21.35 21.63
CA GLU A 460 6.31 -20.33 21.15
C GLU A 460 6.76 -19.74 19.82
N LYS A 461 5.79 -19.38 18.97
CA LYS A 461 6.03 -18.71 17.68
C LYS A 461 6.42 -17.26 17.90
N ILE A 462 7.51 -16.82 17.27
CA ILE A 462 7.81 -15.40 17.09
C ILE A 462 7.33 -15.01 15.71
N ARG A 463 6.34 -14.12 15.69
CA ARG A 463 5.77 -13.60 14.44
C ARG A 463 6.23 -12.18 14.18
N GLU A 464 6.44 -11.87 12.92
CA GLU A 464 6.72 -10.52 12.44
C GLU A 464 5.60 -10.05 11.52
N LYS A 465 5.20 -8.79 11.68
CA LYS A 465 4.22 -8.10 10.85
C LYS A 465 4.78 -6.74 10.46
N ARG A 466 4.35 -6.22 9.31
CA ARG A 466 4.60 -4.84 8.96
C ARG A 466 3.53 -3.97 9.62
N ILE A 467 3.96 -2.88 10.23
CA ILE A 467 3.09 -1.92 10.92
C ILE A 467 3.35 -0.53 10.36
N GLY A 468 2.29 0.27 10.21
CA GLY A 468 2.38 1.70 9.90
C GLY A 468 2.95 2.48 11.09
N ASN A 469 3.54 3.61 10.79
CA ASN A 469 4.06 4.54 11.78
C ASN A 469 3.15 5.77 11.86
N TYR A 470 3.43 6.63 12.85
CA TYR A 470 2.83 7.95 12.94
C TYR A 470 3.85 8.97 12.40
N LEU A 471 3.47 9.71 11.37
CA LEU A 471 4.28 10.78 10.80
C LEU A 471 3.72 12.13 11.22
N PHE A 472 4.54 12.93 11.90
CA PHE A 472 4.21 14.28 12.30
C PHE A 472 4.99 15.26 11.42
N PHE A 473 4.29 15.99 10.57
CA PHE A 473 4.87 17.03 9.74
C PHE A 473 4.80 18.36 10.50
N ALA A 474 5.95 18.93 10.84
CA ALA A 474 6.07 20.28 11.39
C ALA A 474 6.59 21.19 10.28
N VAL A 475 5.71 22.03 9.74
CA VAL A 475 5.98 22.84 8.54
C VAL A 475 6.11 24.32 8.93
N ASP A 476 7.24 24.88 8.55
CA ASP A 476 7.48 26.32 8.64
C ASP A 476 6.67 27.06 7.56
N ALA A 477 5.72 27.87 7.99
CA ALA A 477 4.88 28.68 7.12
C ALA A 477 5.18 30.20 7.30
N SER A 478 6.39 30.54 7.74
CA SER A 478 6.83 31.91 7.94
C SER A 478 7.14 32.66 6.64
N GLY A 479 7.31 33.97 6.73
CA GLY A 479 7.61 34.83 5.57
C GLY A 479 8.96 34.54 4.90
N SER A 480 9.93 33.95 5.63
CA SER A 480 11.21 33.51 5.05
C SER A 480 11.02 32.41 4.01
N MET A 481 9.96 31.61 4.14
CA MET A 481 9.57 30.55 3.19
C MET A 481 8.87 31.10 1.94
N GLY A 482 8.34 32.33 2.00
CA GLY A 482 7.62 32.97 0.88
C GLY A 482 8.50 33.49 -0.26
N ALA A 483 9.84 33.47 -0.10
CA ALA A 483 10.76 33.92 -1.15
C ALA A 483 10.87 32.86 -2.27
N ARG A 484 10.60 33.32 -3.51
CA ARG A 484 10.82 32.64 -4.81
C ARG A 484 10.90 31.10 -4.78
N GLY A 485 9.75 30.44 -4.75
CA GLY A 485 9.68 29.00 -5.03
C GLY A 485 9.96 28.06 -3.85
N ARG A 486 10.54 28.53 -2.73
CA ARG A 486 10.84 27.69 -1.56
C ARG A 486 9.62 27.04 -0.95
N MET A 487 8.53 27.79 -0.80
CA MET A 487 7.28 27.23 -0.26
C MET A 487 6.64 26.24 -1.22
N ALA A 488 6.65 26.51 -2.52
CA ALA A 488 6.15 25.56 -3.52
C ALA A 488 6.96 24.26 -3.49
N ALA A 489 8.30 24.34 -3.42
CA ALA A 489 9.18 23.18 -3.30
C ALA A 489 8.94 22.44 -1.97
N SER A 490 8.76 23.15 -0.85
CA SER A 490 8.45 22.55 0.45
C SER A 490 7.09 21.88 0.45
N LYS A 491 6.04 22.50 -0.09
CA LYS A 491 4.73 21.87 -0.26
C LYS A 491 4.80 20.65 -1.17
N GLY A 492 5.58 20.69 -2.26
CA GLY A 492 5.83 19.54 -3.13
C GLY A 492 6.53 18.39 -2.43
N ALA A 493 7.54 18.68 -1.58
CA ALA A 493 8.23 17.68 -0.77
C ALA A 493 7.30 17.05 0.29
N VAL A 494 6.50 17.88 0.99
CA VAL A 494 5.49 17.37 1.95
C VAL A 494 4.49 16.49 1.24
N MET A 495 3.95 16.91 0.08
CA MET A 495 2.98 16.11 -0.68
C MET A 495 3.58 14.80 -1.15
N SER A 496 4.83 14.78 -1.57
CA SER A 496 5.54 13.57 -1.96
C SER A 496 5.71 12.59 -0.79
N LEU A 497 6.02 13.12 0.41
CA LEU A 497 6.11 12.33 1.64
C LEU A 497 4.74 11.83 2.12
N LEU A 498 3.68 12.62 1.93
CA LEU A 498 2.30 12.21 2.22
C LEU A 498 1.86 11.05 1.31
N LEU A 499 2.17 11.10 0.02
CA LEU A 499 1.91 10.00 -0.92
C LEU A 499 2.67 8.72 -0.53
N ASP A 500 3.96 8.83 -0.12
CA ASP A 500 4.73 7.69 0.42
C ASP A 500 4.10 7.13 1.70
N ALA A 501 3.61 7.99 2.59
CA ALA A 501 2.92 7.61 3.82
C ALA A 501 1.61 6.85 3.53
N TYR A 502 0.84 7.32 2.56
CA TYR A 502 -0.38 6.67 2.10
C TYR A 502 -0.13 5.25 1.60
N GLN A 503 0.83 5.07 0.68
CA GLN A 503 1.20 3.76 0.16
C GLN A 503 1.64 2.79 1.26
N LYS A 504 2.18 3.30 2.37
CA LYS A 504 2.66 2.52 3.51
C LYS A 504 1.65 2.39 4.64
N ARG A 505 0.45 2.99 4.48
CA ARG A 505 -0.63 3.00 5.49
C ARG A 505 -0.16 3.56 6.82
N ASP A 506 0.58 4.66 6.78
CA ASP A 506 0.96 5.41 7.95
C ASP A 506 -0.17 6.37 8.36
N ARG A 507 -0.16 6.79 9.62
CA ARG A 507 -1.01 7.89 10.09
C ARG A 507 -0.24 9.18 10.01
N VAL A 508 -0.86 10.21 9.45
CA VAL A 508 -0.23 11.52 9.25
C VAL A 508 -0.88 12.57 10.12
N SER A 509 -0.06 13.49 10.66
CA SER A 509 -0.47 14.68 11.39
C SER A 509 0.30 15.86 10.84
N MET A 510 -0.34 17.05 10.77
CA MET A 510 0.30 18.25 10.24
C MET A 510 0.17 19.40 11.24
N ILE A 511 1.29 20.00 11.54
CA ILE A 511 1.43 21.16 12.43
C ILE A 511 2.13 22.24 11.60
N SER A 512 1.56 23.43 11.53
CA SER A 512 2.24 24.59 10.94
C SER A 512 2.55 25.62 12.01
N PHE A 513 3.65 26.35 11.82
CA PHE A 513 4.02 27.42 12.73
C PHE A 513 4.38 28.68 11.92
N ARG A 514 3.75 29.80 12.33
CA ARG A 514 3.94 31.11 11.70
C ARG A 514 3.54 32.25 12.66
N ARG A 515 3.98 33.47 12.38
CA ARG A 515 3.72 34.64 13.21
C ARG A 515 4.24 34.45 14.65
N ASN A 516 3.37 34.14 15.61
CA ASN A 516 3.72 33.94 17.00
C ASN A 516 3.30 32.59 17.57
N GLU A 517 2.64 31.74 16.79
CA GLU A 517 2.00 30.50 17.28
C GLU A 517 2.21 29.30 16.36
N ALA A 518 1.94 28.12 16.90
CA ALA A 518 1.89 26.87 16.15
C ALA A 518 0.51 26.24 16.27
N ILE A 519 -0.04 25.83 15.12
CA ILE A 519 -1.41 25.31 14.99
C ILE A 519 -1.34 23.88 14.50
N VAL A 520 -2.17 22.99 15.11
CA VAL A 520 -2.39 21.64 14.58
C VAL A 520 -3.45 21.73 13.48
N ASN A 521 -3.01 21.73 12.24
CA ASN A 521 -3.90 21.77 11.07
C ASN A 521 -4.63 20.45 10.88
N LEU A 522 -3.94 19.33 11.15
CA LEU A 522 -4.48 17.99 10.98
C LEU A 522 -4.06 17.10 12.16
N PRO A 523 -5.01 16.59 12.97
CA PRO A 523 -4.71 15.56 13.96
C PRO A 523 -4.34 14.23 13.26
N PRO A 524 -3.74 13.24 13.98
CA PRO A 524 -3.33 11.97 13.37
C PRO A 524 -4.48 11.25 12.66
N THR A 525 -4.39 11.15 11.32
CA THR A 525 -5.37 10.54 10.43
C THR A 525 -4.71 9.66 9.38
N THR A 526 -5.51 8.82 8.71
CA THR A 526 -5.10 8.03 7.55
C THR A 526 -5.47 8.69 6.21
N SER A 527 -6.25 9.78 6.25
CA SER A 527 -6.69 10.50 5.04
C SER A 527 -5.58 11.44 4.56
N VAL A 528 -4.93 11.07 3.48
CA VAL A 528 -3.88 11.87 2.81
C VAL A 528 -4.48 12.94 1.92
N ASP A 529 -5.65 12.70 1.35
CA ASP A 529 -6.35 13.68 0.52
C ASP A 529 -6.71 14.93 1.33
N LEU A 530 -7.20 14.73 2.58
CA LEU A 530 -7.46 15.82 3.51
C LEU A 530 -6.16 16.55 3.87
N ALA A 531 -5.07 15.81 4.10
CA ALA A 531 -3.76 16.40 4.37
C ALA A 531 -3.25 17.23 3.20
N GLY A 532 -3.40 16.73 1.97
CA GLY A 532 -3.02 17.42 0.74
C GLY A 532 -3.83 18.71 0.52
N LYS A 533 -5.14 18.66 0.73
CA LYS A 533 -6.02 19.83 0.63
C LYS A 533 -5.63 20.93 1.62
N LEU A 534 -5.46 20.57 2.90
CA LEU A 534 -5.03 21.50 3.95
C LEU A 534 -3.63 22.08 3.70
N LEU A 535 -2.72 21.28 3.13
CA LEU A 535 -1.40 21.74 2.72
C LEU A 535 -1.50 22.77 1.59
N GLY A 536 -2.38 22.57 0.61
CA GLY A 536 -2.64 23.52 -0.48
C GLY A 536 -3.13 24.87 0.04
N GLU A 537 -4.07 24.85 0.97
CA GLU A 537 -4.69 26.03 1.58
C GLU A 537 -3.83 26.71 2.64
N LEU A 538 -2.65 26.14 3.02
CA LEU A 538 -1.79 26.68 4.07
C LEU A 538 -1.26 28.08 3.72
N PRO A 539 -1.65 29.13 4.46
CA PRO A 539 -1.19 30.48 4.24
C PRO A 539 0.23 30.68 4.78
N VAL A 540 1.01 31.49 4.08
CA VAL A 540 2.42 31.76 4.36
C VAL A 540 2.63 33.22 4.65
N GLY A 541 3.37 33.54 5.72
CA GLY A 541 3.72 34.90 6.08
C GLY A 541 4.05 35.10 7.54
N GLY A 542 4.66 36.22 7.87
CA GLY A 542 4.99 36.61 9.22
C GLY A 542 6.31 36.06 9.75
N ARG A 543 6.46 36.06 11.08
CA ARG A 543 7.66 35.64 11.81
C ARG A 543 7.73 34.11 11.94
N THR A 544 8.89 33.60 12.35
CA THR A 544 9.16 32.16 12.53
C THR A 544 9.23 31.80 14.00
N PRO A 545 8.12 31.31 14.62
CA PRO A 545 8.10 30.84 15.99
C PRO A 545 8.52 29.36 16.11
N LEU A 546 9.79 29.05 15.80
CA LEU A 546 10.31 27.70 15.76
C LEU A 546 10.15 26.98 17.11
N SER A 547 10.38 27.67 18.22
CA SER A 547 10.17 27.16 19.58
C SER A 547 8.72 26.69 19.78
N ALA A 548 7.74 27.49 19.35
CA ALA A 548 6.31 27.12 19.42
C ALA A 548 6.00 25.89 18.56
N GLY A 549 6.56 25.83 17.34
CA GLY A 549 6.45 24.68 16.46
C GLY A 549 6.96 23.39 17.09
N LEU A 550 8.16 23.42 17.67
CA LEU A 550 8.77 22.28 18.37
C LEU A 550 7.95 21.88 19.61
N ALA A 551 7.56 22.83 20.45
CA ALA A 551 6.78 22.57 21.66
C ALA A 551 5.43 21.93 21.33
N LYS A 552 4.70 22.44 20.31
CA LYS A 552 3.41 21.92 19.89
C LYS A 552 3.52 20.51 19.28
N THR A 553 4.57 20.29 18.49
CA THR A 553 4.85 18.97 17.93
C THR A 553 5.16 17.95 19.02
N PHE A 554 5.98 18.32 20.01
CA PHE A 554 6.32 17.46 21.14
C PHE A 554 5.10 17.13 22.00
N GLU A 555 4.22 18.09 22.25
CA GLU A 555 2.95 17.90 22.94
C GLU A 555 2.09 16.84 22.23
N GLN A 556 1.91 16.96 20.90
CA GLN A 556 1.12 16.01 20.11
C GLN A 556 1.73 14.61 20.10
N VAL A 557 3.03 14.51 19.93
CA VAL A 557 3.75 13.23 19.97
C VAL A 557 3.64 12.58 21.35
N ARG A 558 3.78 13.35 22.43
CA ARG A 558 3.64 12.86 23.80
C ARG A 558 2.22 12.36 24.08
N ASN A 559 1.20 13.12 23.66
CA ASN A 559 -0.20 12.73 23.80
C ASN A 559 -0.50 11.41 23.05
N MET A 560 0.10 11.22 21.87
CA MET A 560 -0.01 9.99 21.12
C MET A 560 0.71 8.82 21.82
N LEU A 561 1.92 9.03 22.34
CA LEU A 561 2.68 8.02 23.09
C LEU A 561 2.01 7.61 24.41
N LEU A 562 1.22 8.49 25.04
CA LEU A 562 0.37 8.13 26.18
C LEU A 562 -0.77 7.17 25.78
N LYS A 563 -1.34 7.34 24.57
CA LYS A 563 -2.39 6.44 24.04
C LYS A 563 -1.82 5.13 23.53
N ASP A 564 -0.66 5.15 22.90
CA ASP A 564 0.03 3.98 22.37
C ASP A 564 1.53 4.03 22.73
N PRO A 565 1.92 3.51 23.91
CA PRO A 565 3.32 3.52 24.35
C PRO A 565 4.27 2.72 23.46
N SER A 566 3.72 1.81 22.62
CA SER A 566 4.50 0.97 21.70
C SER A 566 4.77 1.65 20.36
N ALA A 567 4.11 2.77 20.07
CA ALA A 567 4.27 3.49 18.82
C ALA A 567 5.70 4.05 18.66
N ARG A 568 6.11 4.23 17.42
CA ARG A 568 7.37 4.85 17.03
C ARG A 568 7.07 6.01 16.09
N PRO A 569 6.80 7.21 16.65
CA PRO A 569 6.53 8.38 15.83
C PRO A 569 7.78 8.82 15.07
N ILE A 570 7.54 9.32 13.87
CA ILE A 570 8.55 9.97 13.03
C ILE A 570 8.14 11.44 12.91
N VAL A 571 8.97 12.34 13.43
CA VAL A 571 8.77 13.79 13.30
C VAL A 571 9.60 14.28 12.13
N ILE A 572 8.94 14.93 11.17
CA ILE A 572 9.56 15.50 9.98
C ILE A 572 9.42 17.01 10.09
N LEU A 573 10.51 17.68 10.40
CA LEU A 573 10.59 19.12 10.53
C LEU A 573 11.09 19.73 9.22
N ILE A 574 10.33 20.65 8.65
CA ILE A 574 10.63 21.32 7.39
C ILE A 574 10.78 22.81 7.67
N THR A 575 12.01 23.32 7.64
CA THR A 575 12.38 24.69 8.06
C THR A 575 13.73 25.08 7.48
N ASP A 576 14.00 26.39 7.39
CA ASP A 576 15.34 26.95 7.12
C ASP A 576 16.16 27.13 8.43
N GLY A 577 15.62 26.72 9.56
CA GLY A 577 16.25 26.77 10.88
C GLY A 577 16.26 28.14 11.53
N LYS A 578 15.75 29.18 10.88
CA LYS A 578 15.65 30.51 11.47
C LYS A 578 14.58 30.54 12.55
N SER A 579 14.83 31.31 13.62
CA SER A 579 13.88 31.57 14.68
C SER A 579 14.00 33.04 15.11
N ASN A 580 12.90 33.75 15.06
CA ASN A 580 12.85 35.17 15.42
C ASN A 580 11.75 35.49 16.43
N VAL A 581 11.08 34.47 16.96
CA VAL A 581 10.10 34.59 18.06
C VAL A 581 10.43 33.53 19.11
N ALA A 582 10.56 33.95 20.37
CA ALA A 582 10.68 33.06 21.52
C ALA A 582 9.32 32.87 22.20
N LEU A 583 9.13 31.76 22.89
CA LEU A 583 7.98 31.51 23.77
C LEU A 583 8.14 32.22 25.14
N GLY A 584 9.38 32.37 25.56
CA GLY A 584 9.74 33.04 26.83
C GLY A 584 10.60 34.28 26.60
N GLU A 585 11.28 34.73 27.65
CA GLU A 585 12.15 35.95 27.62
C GLU A 585 13.56 35.71 27.06
N GLY A 586 13.83 34.48 26.56
CA GLY A 586 15.14 34.09 26.04
C GLY A 586 15.37 34.46 24.54
N LYS A 587 16.61 34.25 24.08
CA LYS A 587 16.91 34.37 22.63
C LYS A 587 16.19 33.24 21.86
N PRO A 588 15.47 33.55 20.76
CA PRO A 588 14.64 32.59 20.04
C PRO A 588 15.39 31.32 19.59
N VAL A 589 16.61 31.48 19.09
CA VAL A 589 17.42 30.36 18.59
C VAL A 589 17.91 29.47 19.77
N ASP A 590 18.33 30.05 20.88
CA ASP A 590 18.82 29.29 22.02
C ASP A 590 17.69 28.50 22.71
N GLU A 591 16.49 29.07 22.73
CA GLU A 591 15.30 28.41 23.23
C GLU A 591 14.90 27.21 22.32
N ALA A 592 14.87 27.41 21.01
CA ALA A 592 14.60 26.34 20.04
C ALA A 592 15.62 25.21 20.18
N MET A 593 16.91 25.50 20.35
CA MET A 593 17.95 24.49 20.52
C MET A 593 17.81 23.72 21.86
N ARG A 594 17.39 24.39 22.96
CA ARG A 594 17.11 23.71 24.23
C ARG A 594 15.93 22.74 24.10
N LEU A 595 14.84 23.17 23.45
CA LEU A 595 13.68 22.31 23.18
C LEU A 595 14.05 21.14 22.26
N ALA A 596 14.82 21.39 21.22
CA ALA A 596 15.31 20.36 20.30
C ALA A 596 16.15 19.31 21.06
N THR A 597 17.05 19.75 21.92
CA THR A 597 17.86 18.83 22.74
C THR A 597 17.00 18.02 23.71
N ALA A 598 15.96 18.61 24.29
CA ALA A 598 15.02 17.88 25.16
C ALA A 598 14.22 16.82 24.38
N MET A 599 13.76 17.15 23.16
CA MET A 599 13.07 16.21 22.27
C MET A 599 13.96 15.06 21.81
N GLY A 600 15.23 15.35 21.47
CA GLY A 600 16.20 14.36 21.00
C GLY A 600 16.61 13.30 22.03
N ARG A 601 16.30 13.51 23.32
CA ARG A 601 16.55 12.54 24.41
C ARG A 601 15.58 11.35 24.41
N ASP A 602 14.42 11.48 23.79
CA ASP A 602 13.44 10.37 23.73
C ASP A 602 13.74 9.46 22.53
N GLU A 603 14.45 8.36 22.77
CA GLU A 603 14.83 7.37 21.75
C GLU A 603 13.63 6.72 21.04
N ARG A 604 12.41 6.87 21.54
CA ARG A 604 11.20 6.35 20.92
C ARG A 604 10.80 7.17 19.70
N ILE A 605 11.26 8.42 19.62
CA ILE A 605 10.91 9.37 18.57
C ILE A 605 12.05 9.41 17.56
N GLN A 606 11.72 9.21 16.28
CA GLN A 606 12.66 9.48 15.20
C GLN A 606 12.46 10.90 14.67
N HIS A 607 13.55 11.65 14.57
CA HIS A 607 13.52 12.99 14.02
C HIS A 607 14.19 13.03 12.64
N ILE A 608 13.59 13.77 11.72
CA ILE A 608 14.11 14.08 10.39
C ILE A 608 13.99 15.57 10.20
N VAL A 609 15.08 16.23 9.83
CA VAL A 609 15.08 17.65 9.49
C VAL A 609 15.30 17.78 7.99
N VAL A 610 14.38 18.47 7.33
CA VAL A 610 14.44 18.82 5.91
C VAL A 610 14.76 20.29 5.83
N ASP A 611 15.96 20.59 5.36
CA ASP A 611 16.46 21.94 5.20
C ASP A 611 15.95 22.55 3.89
N THR A 612 15.36 23.72 4.01
CA THR A 612 14.83 24.51 2.89
C THR A 612 15.74 25.69 2.54
N GLU A 613 16.94 25.79 3.15
CA GLU A 613 17.91 26.84 2.84
C GLU A 613 18.53 26.58 1.47
N GLU A 614 18.46 27.56 0.56
CA GLU A 614 19.14 27.49 -0.74
C GLU A 614 20.66 27.63 -0.58
N ALA A 615 21.41 26.96 -1.46
CA ALA A 615 22.86 27.12 -1.52
C ALA A 615 23.20 28.54 -2.03
N GLY A 616 23.43 29.46 -1.09
CA GLY A 616 23.85 30.82 -1.34
C GLY A 616 25.30 31.06 -0.90
N LEU A 617 25.84 32.27 -1.17
CA LEU A 617 27.19 32.70 -0.75
C LEU A 617 27.40 32.66 0.79
N VAL A 618 26.32 32.72 1.57
CA VAL A 618 26.35 32.63 3.02
C VAL A 618 25.24 31.69 3.47
N THR A 619 25.61 30.51 3.99
CA THR A 619 24.69 29.57 4.62
C THR A 619 24.87 29.61 6.13
N PHE A 620 23.82 29.86 6.89
CA PHE A 620 23.90 29.92 8.35
C PHE A 620 23.97 28.55 9.01
N GLY A 621 23.59 27.47 8.31
CA GLY A 621 23.63 26.08 8.80
C GLY A 621 22.80 25.85 10.06
N LEU A 622 21.79 26.68 10.33
CA LEU A 622 20.96 26.59 11.52
C LEU A 622 20.12 25.31 11.55
N ALA A 623 19.60 24.90 10.39
CA ALA A 623 18.85 23.64 10.26
C ALA A 623 19.74 22.42 10.56
N GLN A 624 21.02 22.46 10.18
CA GLN A 624 21.98 21.39 10.50
C GLN A 624 22.30 21.33 11.99
N ARG A 625 22.48 22.48 12.65
CA ARG A 625 22.66 22.56 14.11
C ARG A 625 21.43 22.06 14.86
N LEU A 626 20.23 22.38 14.37
CA LEU A 626 18.96 21.91 14.90
C LEU A 626 18.84 20.39 14.77
N ALA A 627 19.23 19.84 13.61
CA ALA A 627 19.27 18.39 13.38
C ALA A 627 20.22 17.69 14.36
N ALA A 628 21.39 18.26 14.63
CA ALA A 628 22.33 17.73 15.62
C ALA A 628 21.73 17.74 17.04
N ALA A 629 21.05 18.80 17.43
CA ALA A 629 20.39 18.93 18.74
C ALA A 629 19.22 17.91 18.91
N LEU A 630 18.47 17.66 17.85
CA LEU A 630 17.38 16.67 17.80
C LEU A 630 17.88 15.22 17.65
N GLN A 631 19.16 15.00 17.44
CA GLN A 631 19.73 13.72 16.98
C GLN A 631 19.02 13.20 15.72
N ALA A 632 18.65 14.14 14.82
CA ALA A 632 17.86 13.91 13.65
C ALA A 632 18.71 13.53 12.44
N ARG A 633 18.08 12.81 11.47
CA ARG A 633 18.65 12.70 10.14
C ARG A 633 18.42 14.01 9.39
N TYR A 634 19.47 14.53 8.80
CA TYR A 634 19.44 15.77 8.04
C TYR A 634 19.37 15.49 6.54
N PHE A 635 18.50 16.20 5.83
CA PHE A 635 18.38 16.18 4.39
C PHE A 635 18.14 17.59 3.85
N LYS A 636 18.73 17.90 2.72
CA LYS A 636 18.29 19.04 1.90
C LYS A 636 17.09 18.62 1.06
N ILE A 637 16.22 19.56 0.67
CA ILE A 637 15.04 19.25 -0.16
C ILE A 637 15.41 18.46 -1.40
N ASP A 638 16.50 18.83 -2.09
CA ASP A 638 16.95 18.16 -3.32
C ASP A 638 17.45 16.72 -3.06
N ASP A 639 17.97 16.42 -1.87
CA ASP A 639 18.43 15.08 -1.50
C ASP A 639 17.27 14.10 -1.29
N LEU A 640 16.04 14.58 -1.13
CA LEU A 640 14.85 13.73 -1.00
C LEU A 640 14.41 13.13 -2.33
N LYS A 641 14.85 13.66 -3.46
CA LYS A 641 14.53 13.15 -4.80
C LYS A 641 15.26 11.84 -5.05
N ALA A 642 14.53 10.77 -5.43
CA ALA A 642 15.13 9.45 -5.68
C ALA A 642 16.09 9.44 -6.89
N GLN A 643 15.97 10.38 -7.81
CA GLN A 643 16.82 10.49 -8.99
C GLN A 643 18.24 10.99 -8.69
N SER A 644 18.45 11.72 -7.61
CA SER A 644 19.78 12.20 -7.20
C SER A 644 20.75 11.07 -6.85
N LEU A 645 20.24 9.91 -6.43
CA LEU A 645 21.05 8.72 -6.07
C LEU A 645 21.60 7.96 -7.27
N VAL A 646 20.89 7.95 -8.40
CA VAL A 646 21.36 7.24 -9.61
C VAL A 646 22.60 7.97 -10.18
N ASN A 647 22.65 9.30 -10.01
CA ASN A 647 23.77 10.12 -10.45
C ASN A 647 24.99 10.03 -9.50
N ILE A 648 24.75 9.85 -8.18
CA ILE A 648 25.83 9.67 -7.20
C ILE A 648 26.46 8.27 -7.32
N VAL A 649 25.67 7.23 -7.58
CA VAL A 649 26.18 5.86 -7.80
C VAL A 649 26.90 5.74 -9.15
N LYS A 650 26.48 6.50 -10.18
CA LYS A 650 27.17 6.56 -11.47
C LYS A 650 28.43 7.44 -11.44
N GLY A 651 28.51 8.41 -10.52
CA GLY A 651 29.69 9.26 -10.31
C GLY A 651 30.76 8.67 -9.40
N GLN A 652 30.52 7.50 -8.77
CA GLN A 652 31.52 6.74 -8.00
C GLN A 652 32.09 5.54 -8.77
N GLN A 653 31.77 5.40 -10.05
CA GLN A 653 32.36 4.45 -10.99
C GLN A 653 33.14 5.17 -12.13
N LEU A 654 33.76 6.29 -11.81
CA LEU A 654 34.81 6.92 -12.62
C LEU A 654 36.04 7.12 -11.76
#